data_ff048ef1d5a1e41618fefd150187b0c7
#
_entry.id   ff048ef1d5a1e41618fefd150187b0c7
#
_cell.length_a   1.000
_cell.length_b   1.000
_cell.length_c   1.000
_cell.angle_alpha   90.00
_cell.angle_beta   90.00
_cell.angle_gamma   90.00
#
_symmetry.space_group_name_H-M   'P 1'
#
loop_
_entity.id
_entity.type
_entity.pdbx_description
1 polymer ?
#
loop_
_entity_poly.entity_id
_entity_poly.type
_entity_poly.pdbx_seq_one_letter_code
_entity_poly.pdbx_strand_id
1 'polypeptide(L)'
;MRTMKRAAAVALSVVMLMTSGVTAKAAVTDAQPAKSSSEAELKWANKIGKSGEYNADAGVYVENNLSEIALSGNYIYAADDSEHRIMKIDKKTGEIVKSVSYKNDSYTIHYGAGIGTGDGKIFVGYGNGIIQAFDEDTLQSLWITKPIEKVEDKGQYDQSNAISGRFVYDNGSLYVGTGTYSGKGSYVALTTKDEDPTKDYEVKDFTWQKESDATYYWNKGVSVGDVVIACDTAGNLKSYDKKTGEIKAESKLDDKFSGGIAYDASTNTIYLATYQVTYKVDKPREEENRTTRLYGVKIGDNGEFETIKKVEVEDHGYIASTPEVYNGKVYISGTAFDFSKGFMAVVDVASDEYKVNYKVDLPKYSQSTPIVVKDGTDSVKVYFTINTDNDGGIYMIEDSKGATSGKYERIFAPEEDKKNYCGYGLWADSEGTLYYINESRYLFAVGKKSSSDPVKPTQPTTTETKPTTTTQTKPTTSVKPITKTQTSTRSVKLTWKKNKSAKGYVIYAKAGKGKYKKLTTVGKTTKKTVTVKSETSYKFKVKPYKYTKKKGKKVKKYYKAYAAKAKYGSKTVKVTYKNVKGYTSYRIDMKVGNGSYKKVLTSKKTGTLTLTYTQKKAKVGKNYKFRLVGIKTVNGKSVEKTIK
;
A
#
# COMPACT_ATOMS: atom_id res chain seq x y z
N MET A 1 -24.30 19.33 -49.70
CA MET A 1 -23.07 18.62 -49.25
C MET A 1 -22.38 19.42 -48.16
N ARG A 2 -22.92 19.41 -46.96
CA ARG A 2 -22.30 19.98 -45.75
C ARG A 2 -23.14 19.56 -44.55
N THR A 3 -23.06 18.29 -44.14
CA THR A 3 -23.62 17.81 -42.88
C THR A 3 -23.22 16.33 -42.75
N MET A 4 -21.98 16.06 -42.39
CA MET A 4 -21.50 14.77 -41.85
C MET A 4 -20.01 14.88 -41.49
N LYS A 5 -19.71 15.61 -40.42
CA LYS A 5 -18.41 15.58 -39.71
C LYS A 5 -18.59 16.22 -38.33
N ARG A 6 -19.41 15.63 -37.46
CA ARG A 6 -19.45 15.91 -36.02
C ARG A 6 -20.07 14.73 -35.27
N ALA A 7 -19.45 13.56 -35.32
CA ALA A 7 -19.82 12.42 -34.48
C ALA A 7 -18.67 11.40 -34.39
N ALA A 8 -17.44 11.85 -34.17
CA ALA A 8 -16.29 10.96 -33.98
C ALA A 8 -15.20 11.59 -33.10
N ALA A 9 -15.58 12.32 -32.05
CA ALA A 9 -14.64 12.98 -31.17
C ALA A 9 -15.03 12.92 -29.66
N VAL A 10 -15.82 11.93 -29.25
CA VAL A 10 -16.23 11.77 -27.85
C VAL A 10 -15.96 10.33 -27.32
N ALA A 11 -15.23 9.53 -28.04
CA ALA A 11 -14.92 8.14 -27.61
C ALA A 11 -13.43 7.84 -27.49
N LEU A 12 -12.56 8.83 -27.20
CA LEU A 12 -11.11 8.58 -27.08
C LEU A 12 -10.44 9.38 -25.95
N SER A 13 -11.13 9.67 -24.86
CA SER A 13 -10.55 10.35 -23.68
C SER A 13 -10.70 9.61 -22.36
N VAL A 14 -10.89 8.29 -22.37
CA VAL A 14 -10.97 7.45 -21.14
C VAL A 14 -9.89 6.38 -21.07
N VAL A 15 -8.80 6.47 -21.80
CA VAL A 15 -7.69 5.49 -21.77
C VAL A 15 -6.33 6.18 -21.67
N MET A 16 -6.17 7.17 -20.80
CA MET A 16 -4.82 7.68 -20.46
C MET A 16 -4.75 8.28 -19.06
N LEU A 17 -5.11 7.48 -18.05
CA LEU A 17 -4.87 7.84 -16.64
C LEU A 17 -4.64 6.59 -15.78
N MET A 18 -3.71 5.74 -16.19
CA MET A 18 -3.20 4.65 -15.34
C MET A 18 -1.71 4.46 -15.53
N THR A 19 -0.90 5.43 -15.16
CA THR A 19 0.54 5.24 -14.84
C THR A 19 1.08 6.44 -14.05
N SER A 20 0.41 6.89 -13.01
CA SER A 20 1.04 7.67 -11.97
C SER A 20 1.08 6.80 -10.73
N GLY A 21 2.28 6.43 -10.30
CA GLY A 21 2.52 5.74 -9.05
C GLY A 21 2.22 6.67 -7.88
N VAL A 22 0.96 6.95 -7.68
CA VAL A 22 0.45 7.43 -6.42
C VAL A 22 0.51 6.23 -5.50
N THR A 23 1.05 6.37 -4.31
CA THR A 23 0.54 5.62 -3.18
C THR A 23 -0.89 6.11 -3.00
N ALA A 24 -1.70 5.81 -3.98
CA ALA A 24 -3.11 5.99 -3.94
C ALA A 24 -3.54 5.03 -2.84
N LYS A 25 -3.82 5.55 -1.71
CA LYS A 25 -4.95 5.07 -0.99
C LYS A 25 -5.99 4.79 -2.06
N ALA A 26 -6.44 3.56 -2.11
CA ALA A 26 -7.36 3.17 -3.15
C ALA A 26 -8.50 4.20 -3.17
N ALA A 27 -8.45 5.10 -4.15
CA ALA A 27 -9.64 5.80 -4.57
C ALA A 27 -10.71 4.73 -4.68
N VAL A 28 -11.95 5.05 -4.30
CA VAL A 28 -13.09 4.16 -4.34
C VAL A 28 -12.84 2.94 -5.22
N THR A 29 -12.59 1.80 -4.59
CA THR A 29 -12.18 0.59 -5.30
C THR A 29 -13.40 -0.18 -5.75
N ASP A 30 -13.34 -0.76 -6.95
CA ASP A 30 -14.29 -1.80 -7.38
C ASP A 30 -14.04 -3.14 -6.68
N ALA A 31 -12.94 -3.29 -5.96
CA ALA A 31 -12.67 -4.45 -5.12
C ALA A 31 -13.71 -4.55 -4.01
N GLN A 32 -14.19 -5.74 -3.74
CA GLN A 32 -15.31 -5.98 -2.82
C GLN A 32 -14.81 -6.67 -1.54
N PRO A 33 -14.46 -5.93 -0.49
CA PRO A 33 -14.21 -6.52 0.83
C PRO A 33 -15.42 -7.27 1.37
N ALA A 34 -15.26 -8.00 2.44
CA ALA A 34 -16.38 -8.62 3.15
C ALA A 34 -17.39 -7.55 3.59
N LYS A 35 -18.67 -7.78 3.34
CA LYS A 35 -19.76 -6.83 3.60
C LYS A 35 -20.47 -7.06 4.94
N SER A 36 -20.06 -8.09 5.66
CA SER A 36 -20.61 -8.45 6.98
C SER A 36 -19.63 -9.34 7.74
N SER A 37 -19.85 -9.51 9.03
CA SER A 37 -19.08 -10.45 9.86
C SER A 37 -19.22 -11.91 9.40
N SER A 38 -20.35 -12.27 8.80
CA SER A 38 -20.57 -13.62 8.24
C SER A 38 -19.76 -13.86 6.96
N GLU A 39 -19.45 -12.82 6.19
CA GLU A 39 -18.62 -12.89 4.99
C GLU A 39 -17.12 -12.73 5.28
N ALA A 40 -16.76 -12.07 6.37
CA ALA A 40 -15.38 -11.81 6.71
C ALA A 40 -14.63 -13.07 7.16
N GLU A 41 -13.39 -13.19 6.73
CA GLU A 41 -12.47 -14.26 7.10
C GLU A 41 -11.08 -13.70 7.39
N LEU A 42 -10.52 -14.06 8.56
CA LEU A 42 -9.12 -13.83 8.83
C LEU A 42 -8.28 -14.70 7.89
N LYS A 43 -7.57 -14.07 6.97
CA LYS A 43 -6.66 -14.77 6.07
C LYS A 43 -5.39 -15.19 6.80
N TRP A 44 -4.85 -14.26 7.56
CA TRP A 44 -3.70 -14.46 8.46
C TRP A 44 -3.56 -13.29 9.44
N ALA A 45 -2.85 -13.55 10.56
CA ALA A 45 -2.41 -12.54 11.52
C ALA A 45 -0.99 -12.90 11.97
N ASN A 46 -0.02 -12.04 11.68
CA ASN A 46 1.38 -12.29 11.96
C ASN A 46 2.00 -11.13 12.75
N LYS A 47 2.79 -11.48 13.76
CA LYS A 47 3.52 -10.50 14.55
C LYS A 47 4.74 -10.03 13.75
N ILE A 48 4.82 -8.72 13.47
CA ILE A 48 5.85 -8.14 12.59
C ILE A 48 6.86 -7.25 13.32
N GLY A 49 6.72 -7.09 14.63
CA GLY A 49 7.62 -6.30 15.49
C GLY A 49 7.42 -6.65 16.96
N LYS A 50 8.15 -5.96 17.83
CA LYS A 50 7.98 -6.04 19.28
C LYS A 50 7.35 -4.75 19.79
N SER A 51 6.47 -4.84 20.75
CA SER A 51 5.96 -3.66 21.47
C SER A 51 7.07 -3.01 22.26
N GLY A 52 6.91 -1.72 22.59
CA GLY A 52 7.81 -1.06 23.54
C GLY A 52 7.78 -1.73 24.91
N GLU A 53 8.86 -1.62 25.64
CA GLU A 53 9.03 -2.25 26.95
C GLU A 53 9.56 -1.23 27.98
N TYR A 54 9.12 -1.36 29.22
CA TYR A 54 9.66 -0.54 30.30
C TYR A 54 11.01 -1.11 30.73
N ASN A 55 12.08 -0.33 30.53
CA ASN A 55 13.40 -0.66 31.05
C ASN A 55 13.51 -0.21 32.52
N ALA A 56 13.37 -1.17 33.44
CA ALA A 56 13.40 -0.90 34.87
C ALA A 56 14.77 -0.39 35.36
N ASP A 57 15.87 -0.80 34.72
CA ASP A 57 17.23 -0.40 35.10
C ASP A 57 17.51 1.06 34.72
N ALA A 58 16.96 1.51 33.60
CA ALA A 58 17.08 2.89 33.13
C ALA A 58 15.93 3.80 33.61
N GLY A 59 14.85 3.25 34.15
CA GLY A 59 13.68 3.96 34.60
C GLY A 59 12.88 4.62 33.45
N VAL A 60 13.04 4.14 32.22
CA VAL A 60 12.42 4.71 31.04
C VAL A 60 11.67 3.67 30.22
N TYR A 61 10.63 4.09 29.52
CA TYR A 61 9.95 3.27 28.54
C TYR A 61 10.72 3.34 27.22
N VAL A 62 11.15 2.20 26.69
CA VAL A 62 11.79 2.11 25.38
C VAL A 62 10.70 1.89 24.35
N GLU A 63 10.47 2.90 23.53
CA GLU A 63 9.53 2.81 22.43
C GLU A 63 10.16 2.00 21.28
N ASN A 64 9.44 1.01 20.79
CA ASN A 64 9.75 0.28 19.58
C ASN A 64 8.72 0.68 18.51
N ASN A 65 9.03 1.72 17.75
CA ASN A 65 8.12 2.25 16.76
C ASN A 65 7.99 1.30 15.56
N LEU A 66 6.79 1.29 14.99
CA LEU A 66 6.48 0.62 13.74
C LEU A 66 5.89 1.66 12.79
N SER A 67 6.28 1.64 11.53
CA SER A 67 5.69 2.50 10.52
C SER A 67 4.25 2.12 10.20
N GLU A 68 3.54 2.97 9.49
CA GLU A 68 2.41 2.53 8.67
C GLU A 68 2.88 1.45 7.69
N ILE A 69 1.94 0.81 6.97
CA ILE A 69 2.31 -0.09 5.87
C ILE A 69 2.19 0.59 4.52
N ALA A 70 3.02 0.14 3.59
CA ALA A 70 2.89 0.48 2.18
C ALA A 70 2.58 -0.78 1.37
N LEU A 71 1.55 -0.70 0.53
CA LEU A 71 1.14 -1.81 -0.34
C LEU A 71 1.71 -1.61 -1.74
N SER A 72 2.46 -2.57 -2.26
CA SER A 72 2.91 -2.55 -3.65
C SER A 72 2.98 -3.96 -4.23
N GLY A 73 2.39 -4.14 -5.40
CA GLY A 73 2.32 -5.44 -6.07
C GLY A 73 1.73 -6.53 -5.16
N ASN A 74 2.48 -7.61 -4.96
CA ASN A 74 2.10 -8.74 -4.10
C ASN A 74 2.64 -8.62 -2.67
N TYR A 75 3.15 -7.47 -2.27
CA TYR A 75 3.87 -7.30 -1.01
C TYR A 75 3.36 -6.14 -0.19
N ILE A 76 3.60 -6.25 1.10
CA ILE A 76 3.44 -5.23 2.12
C ILE A 76 4.84 -4.86 2.60
N TYR A 77 5.07 -3.58 2.83
CA TYR A 77 6.33 -3.07 3.39
C TYR A 77 6.05 -2.36 4.70
N ALA A 78 6.92 -2.56 5.68
CA ALA A 78 6.88 -1.90 6.98
C ALA A 78 8.29 -1.71 7.52
N ALA A 79 8.50 -0.65 8.28
CA ALA A 79 9.74 -0.38 9.00
C ALA A 79 9.52 -0.59 10.50
N ASP A 80 10.49 -1.20 11.17
CA ASP A 80 10.40 -1.69 12.55
C ASP A 80 11.66 -1.33 13.34
N ASP A 81 11.52 -0.49 14.36
CA ASP A 81 12.62 -0.08 15.22
C ASP A 81 13.07 -1.15 16.23
N SER A 82 12.20 -2.12 16.52
CA SER A 82 12.58 -3.19 17.47
C SER A 82 13.75 -4.05 16.98
N GLU A 83 14.00 -4.06 15.67
CA GLU A 83 15.11 -4.74 15.01
C GLU A 83 15.82 -3.83 13.99
N HIS A 84 15.54 -2.52 14.00
CA HIS A 84 16.11 -1.49 13.09
C HIS A 84 16.13 -1.96 11.64
N ARG A 85 14.95 -2.37 11.13
CA ARG A 85 14.84 -3.00 9.80
C ARG A 85 13.65 -2.51 8.99
N ILE A 86 13.77 -2.65 7.68
CA ILE A 86 12.64 -2.66 6.75
C ILE A 86 12.30 -4.10 6.37
N MET A 87 11.01 -4.40 6.27
CA MET A 87 10.48 -5.71 5.94
C MET A 87 9.70 -5.68 4.63
N LYS A 88 9.83 -6.77 3.86
CA LYS A 88 8.97 -7.12 2.72
C LYS A 88 8.17 -8.35 3.10
N ILE A 89 6.85 -8.23 3.11
CA ILE A 89 5.90 -9.22 3.61
C ILE A 89 5.02 -9.69 2.44
N ASP A 90 4.85 -10.98 2.27
CA ASP A 90 3.96 -11.53 1.23
C ASP A 90 2.49 -11.32 1.62
N LYS A 91 1.69 -10.68 0.77
CA LYS A 91 0.27 -10.37 1.03
C LYS A 91 -0.59 -11.59 1.27
N LYS A 92 -0.24 -12.75 0.69
CA LYS A 92 -1.07 -13.96 0.77
C LYS A 92 -0.84 -14.73 2.04
N THR A 93 0.40 -14.71 2.56
CA THR A 93 0.79 -15.55 3.70
C THR A 93 1.08 -14.76 4.96
N GLY A 94 1.34 -13.45 4.82
CA GLY A 94 1.83 -12.61 5.89
C GLY A 94 3.28 -12.90 6.31
N GLU A 95 3.99 -13.78 5.59
CA GLU A 95 5.37 -14.14 5.91
C GLU A 95 6.33 -12.99 5.53
N ILE A 96 7.27 -12.68 6.41
CA ILE A 96 8.38 -11.78 6.09
C ILE A 96 9.31 -12.51 5.13
N VAL A 97 9.21 -12.21 3.84
CA VAL A 97 10.01 -12.87 2.80
C VAL A 97 11.40 -12.26 2.66
N LYS A 98 11.58 -11.06 3.17
CA LYS A 98 12.87 -10.38 3.23
C LYS A 98 12.84 -9.26 4.27
N SER A 99 13.98 -9.08 4.95
CA SER A 99 14.25 -7.89 5.76
C SER A 99 15.69 -7.44 5.58
N VAL A 100 15.94 -6.13 5.76
CA VAL A 100 17.28 -5.52 5.76
C VAL A 100 17.33 -4.47 6.84
N SER A 101 18.46 -4.38 7.51
CA SER A 101 18.69 -3.37 8.54
C SER A 101 18.74 -1.97 7.94
N TYR A 102 18.41 -0.96 8.74
CA TYR A 102 18.70 0.44 8.44
C TYR A 102 20.22 0.62 8.25
N LYS A 103 20.61 1.73 7.64
CA LYS A 103 22.05 2.03 7.47
C LYS A 103 22.79 2.12 8.79
N ASN A 104 22.13 2.56 9.85
CA ASN A 104 22.71 2.81 11.16
C ASN A 104 21.71 2.44 12.25
N ASP A 105 22.17 1.75 13.27
CA ASP A 105 21.35 1.32 14.41
C ASP A 105 20.81 2.50 15.26
N SER A 106 21.40 3.70 15.12
CA SER A 106 20.86 4.92 15.74
C SER A 106 19.69 5.54 14.97
N TYR A 107 19.36 5.03 13.78
CA TYR A 107 18.21 5.51 13.03
C TYR A 107 16.94 4.91 13.62
N THR A 108 16.00 5.77 13.97
CA THR A 108 14.69 5.40 14.48
C THR A 108 13.62 6.08 13.66
N ILE A 109 12.50 5.41 13.45
CA ILE A 109 11.33 6.02 12.84
C ILE A 109 10.47 6.68 13.90
N HIS A 110 9.64 7.62 13.52
CA HIS A 110 8.61 8.14 14.38
C HIS A 110 7.39 7.21 14.40
N TYR A 111 6.66 7.13 15.51
CA TYR A 111 5.41 6.35 15.61
C TYR A 111 4.43 6.75 14.52
N GLY A 112 3.93 5.78 13.77
CA GLY A 112 3.01 6.02 12.65
C GLY A 112 3.61 6.86 11.52
N ALA A 113 4.95 7.09 11.54
CA ALA A 113 5.62 7.83 10.49
C ALA A 113 5.54 7.10 9.15
N GLY A 114 5.57 7.89 8.09
CA GLY A 114 5.36 7.42 6.75
C GLY A 114 6.44 6.48 6.27
N ILE A 115 6.00 5.35 5.79
CA ILE A 115 6.68 4.59 4.76
C ILE A 115 6.02 4.92 3.44
N GLY A 116 6.81 5.12 2.37
CA GLY A 116 6.28 5.46 1.05
C GLY A 116 6.74 4.47 0.00
N THR A 117 5.98 4.36 -1.08
CA THR A 117 6.37 3.60 -2.28
C THR A 117 6.23 4.46 -3.53
N GLY A 118 7.09 4.23 -4.50
CA GLY A 118 7.00 4.87 -5.81
C GLY A 118 8.24 4.60 -6.66
N ASP A 119 8.10 4.60 -7.97
CA ASP A 119 9.21 4.40 -8.91
C ASP A 119 10.03 3.10 -8.65
N GLY A 120 9.36 2.04 -8.15
CA GLY A 120 10.02 0.78 -7.79
C GLY A 120 10.92 0.89 -6.55
N LYS A 121 10.62 1.80 -5.64
CA LYS A 121 11.37 2.07 -4.41
C LYS A 121 10.45 2.12 -3.20
N ILE A 122 11.06 1.86 -2.06
CA ILE A 122 10.47 2.07 -0.73
C ILE A 122 11.25 3.19 -0.07
N PHE A 123 10.55 4.13 0.54
CA PHE A 123 11.12 5.28 1.24
C PHE A 123 10.82 5.15 2.73
N VAL A 124 11.83 5.36 3.56
CA VAL A 124 11.70 5.38 5.02
C VAL A 124 12.27 6.69 5.54
N GLY A 125 11.50 7.41 6.35
CA GLY A 125 11.92 8.64 7.00
C GLY A 125 12.26 8.40 8.47
N TYR A 126 13.36 9.01 8.93
CA TYR A 126 13.85 8.82 10.29
C TYR A 126 13.73 10.08 11.14
N GLY A 127 13.72 9.90 12.46
CA GLY A 127 13.64 10.98 13.44
C GLY A 127 14.82 11.96 13.43
N ASN A 128 15.92 11.61 12.77
CA ASN A 128 17.08 12.48 12.56
C ASN A 128 17.05 13.30 11.26
N GLY A 129 15.91 13.30 10.56
CA GLY A 129 15.71 14.08 9.33
C GLY A 129 16.29 13.45 8.07
N ILE A 130 16.66 12.18 8.11
CA ILE A 130 17.20 11.46 6.95
C ILE A 130 16.07 10.64 6.30
N ILE A 131 16.06 10.59 4.97
CA ILE A 131 15.22 9.69 4.19
C ILE A 131 16.13 8.68 3.49
N GLN A 132 15.81 7.39 3.62
CA GLN A 132 16.50 6.31 2.94
C GLN A 132 15.58 5.65 1.91
N ALA A 133 16.10 5.39 0.72
CA ALA A 133 15.39 4.63 -0.31
C ALA A 133 15.97 3.24 -0.48
N PHE A 134 15.07 2.29 -0.64
CA PHE A 134 15.38 0.89 -0.93
C PHE A 134 14.78 0.47 -2.27
N ASP A 135 15.46 -0.42 -3.00
CA ASP A 135 14.88 -1.06 -4.18
C ASP A 135 13.70 -1.96 -3.75
N GLU A 136 12.56 -1.79 -4.35
CA GLU A 136 11.32 -2.50 -3.98
C GLU A 136 11.44 -4.02 -4.10
N ASP A 137 12.17 -4.55 -5.10
CA ASP A 137 12.32 -5.98 -5.31
C ASP A 137 13.33 -6.61 -4.35
N THR A 138 14.46 -5.93 -4.14
CA THR A 138 15.62 -6.48 -3.47
C THR A 138 15.85 -5.96 -2.07
N LEU A 139 15.15 -4.91 -1.63
CA LEU A 139 15.42 -4.14 -0.41
C LEU A 139 16.88 -3.69 -0.29
N GLN A 140 17.63 -3.66 -1.38
CA GLN A 140 18.96 -3.07 -1.38
C GLN A 140 18.82 -1.56 -1.19
N SER A 141 19.60 -0.96 -0.30
CA SER A 141 19.68 0.50 -0.17
C SER A 141 20.15 1.12 -1.48
N LEU A 142 19.49 2.18 -1.90
CA LEU A 142 19.81 2.91 -3.13
C LEU A 142 20.52 4.22 -2.83
N TRP A 143 19.90 5.05 -1.99
CA TRP A 143 20.40 6.33 -1.58
C TRP A 143 19.86 6.73 -0.20
N ILE A 144 20.53 7.70 0.41
CA ILE A 144 20.05 8.39 1.60
C ILE A 144 20.14 9.90 1.35
N THR A 145 19.36 10.69 2.10
CA THR A 145 19.52 12.14 2.07
C THR A 145 20.59 12.60 3.06
N LYS A 146 21.05 13.86 2.92
CA LYS A 146 21.54 14.61 4.06
C LYS A 146 20.43 14.74 5.08
N PRO A 147 20.73 14.98 6.37
CA PRO A 147 19.69 15.39 7.32
C PRO A 147 19.00 16.67 6.84
N ILE A 148 17.68 16.75 7.04
CA ILE A 148 16.95 18.01 6.85
C ILE A 148 17.54 19.05 7.82
N GLU A 149 17.75 20.26 7.33
CA GLU A 149 18.22 21.36 8.17
C GLU A 149 17.20 21.66 9.26
N LYS A 150 17.70 21.80 10.49
CA LYS A 150 16.86 22.15 11.63
C LYS A 150 16.41 23.59 11.53
N VAL A 151 15.12 23.81 11.79
CA VAL A 151 14.60 25.15 12.03
C VAL A 151 14.90 25.50 13.47
N GLU A 152 15.49 26.66 13.73
CA GLU A 152 15.82 27.09 15.08
C GLU A 152 14.53 27.13 15.96
N ASP A 153 14.47 26.21 16.90
CA ASP A 153 13.39 26.11 17.88
C ASP A 153 13.98 26.24 19.28
N LYS A 154 13.50 27.23 20.06
CA LYS A 154 13.91 27.46 21.44
C LYS A 154 13.26 26.51 22.45
N GLY A 155 12.58 25.45 21.96
CA GLY A 155 11.93 24.42 22.76
C GLY A 155 12.91 23.45 23.42
N GLN A 156 12.46 22.75 24.44
CA GLN A 156 13.24 21.78 25.20
C GLN A 156 13.67 20.56 24.36
N TYR A 157 12.96 20.28 23.25
CA TYR A 157 13.20 19.16 22.34
C TYR A 157 13.25 19.67 20.90
N ASP A 158 14.47 20.03 20.44
CA ASP A 158 14.68 20.42 19.04
C ASP A 158 14.65 19.20 18.10
N GLN A 159 13.45 18.85 17.65
CA GLN A 159 13.18 17.79 16.67
C GLN A 159 12.46 18.36 15.43
N SER A 160 12.74 19.60 15.06
CA SER A 160 12.12 20.28 13.93
C SER A 160 12.38 19.58 12.59
N ASN A 161 13.45 18.80 12.49
CA ASN A 161 13.81 18.02 11.31
C ASN A 161 13.32 16.57 11.31
N ALA A 162 12.71 16.06 12.40
CA ALA A 162 12.23 14.68 12.45
C ALA A 162 11.18 14.40 11.37
N ILE A 163 11.35 13.32 10.60
CA ILE A 163 10.34 12.89 9.63
C ILE A 163 9.18 12.24 10.40
N SER A 164 8.12 12.98 10.56
CA SER A 164 6.90 12.55 11.27
C SER A 164 5.64 12.66 10.42
N GLY A 165 5.72 13.37 9.30
CA GLY A 165 4.66 13.43 8.30
C GLY A 165 4.61 12.19 7.42
N ARG A 166 3.53 12.07 6.65
CA ARG A 166 3.33 11.01 5.68
C ARG A 166 3.82 11.43 4.30
N PHE A 167 4.46 10.52 3.58
CA PHE A 167 4.98 10.81 2.25
C PHE A 167 3.89 11.02 1.20
N VAL A 168 4.13 12.00 0.31
CA VAL A 168 3.42 12.18 -0.95
C VAL A 168 4.41 11.88 -2.07
N TYR A 169 4.15 10.85 -2.86
CA TYR A 169 4.93 10.54 -4.05
C TYR A 169 4.17 10.99 -5.30
N ASP A 170 4.86 11.69 -6.20
CA ASP A 170 4.32 12.04 -7.51
C ASP A 170 5.42 12.11 -8.58
N ASN A 171 5.28 11.32 -9.63
CA ASN A 171 6.10 11.36 -10.86
C ASN A 171 7.62 11.49 -10.62
N GLY A 172 8.16 10.69 -9.69
CA GLY A 172 9.59 10.70 -9.39
C GLY A 172 10.04 11.79 -8.40
N SER A 173 9.11 12.43 -7.74
CA SER A 173 9.33 13.36 -6.63
C SER A 173 8.66 12.87 -5.36
N LEU A 174 9.24 13.19 -4.24
CA LEU A 174 8.75 12.85 -2.91
C LEU A 174 8.64 14.13 -2.07
N TYR A 175 7.53 14.26 -1.35
CA TYR A 175 7.26 15.40 -0.47
C TYR A 175 6.89 14.90 0.90
N VAL A 176 7.35 15.58 1.97
CA VAL A 176 7.02 15.23 3.35
C VAL A 176 7.22 16.42 4.28
N GLY A 177 6.42 16.45 5.35
CA GLY A 177 6.56 17.41 6.42
C GLY A 177 7.36 16.86 7.60
N THR A 178 7.94 17.74 8.41
CA THR A 178 8.78 17.42 9.56
C THR A 178 8.27 18.06 10.85
N GLY A 179 8.94 17.71 11.94
CA GLY A 179 8.64 18.19 13.30
C GLY A 179 7.88 17.14 14.12
N THR A 180 7.76 17.39 15.43
CA THR A 180 7.04 16.51 16.34
C THR A 180 5.82 17.20 16.96
N TYR A 181 5.41 16.83 18.15
CA TYR A 181 4.16 17.32 18.78
C TYR A 181 4.03 18.85 18.88
N SER A 182 5.13 19.57 18.96
CA SER A 182 5.14 21.01 19.11
C SER A 182 6.41 21.61 18.50
N GLY A 183 6.42 22.93 18.35
CA GLY A 183 7.55 23.67 17.81
C GLY A 183 7.42 23.93 16.32
N LYS A 184 8.54 24.03 15.64
CA LYS A 184 8.66 24.32 14.22
C LYS A 184 8.93 23.07 13.39
N GLY A 185 8.71 23.15 12.09
CA GLY A 185 9.00 22.11 11.13
C GLY A 185 9.33 22.66 9.77
N SER A 186 9.49 21.76 8.80
CA SER A 186 9.69 22.10 7.40
C SER A 186 8.83 21.21 6.50
N TYR A 187 8.49 21.71 5.31
CA TYR A 187 7.99 20.88 4.22
C TYR A 187 9.10 20.76 3.19
N VAL A 188 9.40 19.54 2.74
CA VAL A 188 10.54 19.28 1.88
C VAL A 188 10.18 18.51 0.65
N ALA A 189 10.95 18.70 -0.41
CA ALA A 189 10.86 17.92 -1.65
C ALA A 189 12.22 17.37 -2.05
N LEU A 190 12.19 16.18 -2.68
CA LEU A 190 13.37 15.57 -3.28
C LEU A 190 12.99 14.71 -4.47
N THR A 191 13.94 14.50 -5.41
CA THR A 191 13.75 13.55 -6.50
C THR A 191 14.00 12.12 -6.01
N THR A 192 13.20 11.17 -6.49
CA THR A 192 13.40 9.74 -6.17
C THR A 192 14.44 9.07 -7.06
N LYS A 193 15.01 9.80 -8.03
CA LYS A 193 16.00 9.29 -8.96
C LYS A 193 17.25 8.82 -8.22
N ASP A 194 17.78 7.67 -8.59
CA ASP A 194 19.05 7.11 -8.16
C ASP A 194 20.11 7.55 -9.18
N GLU A 195 20.91 8.55 -8.82
CA GLU A 195 21.84 9.18 -9.75
C GLU A 195 23.05 8.30 -10.02
N ASP A 196 23.54 7.59 -9.01
CA ASP A 196 24.64 6.64 -9.14
C ASP A 196 24.27 5.24 -8.67
N PRO A 197 23.58 4.43 -9.51
CA PRO A 197 23.18 3.07 -9.15
C PRO A 197 24.36 2.12 -8.86
N THR A 198 25.57 2.61 -8.84
CA THR A 198 26.77 1.84 -8.47
C THR A 198 27.13 1.97 -7.00
N LYS A 199 26.49 2.90 -6.30
CA LYS A 199 26.65 3.15 -4.88
C LYS A 199 25.41 2.72 -4.12
N ASP A 200 25.57 1.98 -3.04
CA ASP A 200 24.48 1.48 -2.20
C ASP A 200 23.95 2.55 -1.23
N TYR A 201 24.61 3.65 -1.04
CA TYR A 201 24.25 4.76 -0.15
C TYR A 201 24.70 6.07 -0.77
N GLU A 202 24.23 6.34 -1.99
CA GLU A 202 24.42 7.67 -2.57
C GLU A 202 23.77 8.72 -1.67
N VAL A 203 24.51 9.77 -1.31
CA VAL A 203 23.97 10.88 -0.51
C VAL A 203 23.30 11.88 -1.43
N LYS A 204 22.06 12.24 -1.12
CA LYS A 204 21.23 13.17 -1.91
C LYS A 204 20.94 14.45 -1.14
N ASP A 205 20.82 15.54 -1.89
CA ASP A 205 20.29 16.80 -1.42
C ASP A 205 18.75 16.84 -1.61
N PHE A 206 18.08 17.67 -0.83
CA PHE A 206 16.69 18.04 -1.07
C PHE A 206 16.61 19.00 -2.27
N THR A 207 15.53 18.89 -3.04
CA THR A 207 15.23 19.83 -4.13
C THR A 207 14.93 21.21 -3.55
N TRP A 208 14.15 21.23 -2.48
CA TRP A 208 13.87 22.43 -1.69
C TRP A 208 13.40 22.05 -0.27
N GLN A 209 13.59 22.97 0.66
CA GLN A 209 13.09 22.95 2.02
C GLN A 209 12.41 24.28 2.30
N LYS A 210 11.20 24.25 2.90
CA LYS A 210 10.43 25.42 3.30
C LYS A 210 10.08 25.30 4.78
N GLU A 211 10.53 26.27 5.55
CA GLU A 211 10.27 26.35 6.99
C GLU A 211 8.79 26.67 7.28
N SER A 212 8.33 26.21 8.43
CA SER A 212 7.04 26.55 8.99
C SER A 212 7.15 26.81 10.48
N ASP A 213 6.36 27.74 10.99
CA ASP A 213 6.30 28.06 12.41
C ASP A 213 5.54 27.02 13.25
N ALA A 214 5.02 25.98 12.59
CA ALA A 214 4.41 24.82 13.21
C ALA A 214 4.90 23.53 12.53
N THR A 215 4.61 22.39 13.15
CA THR A 215 5.08 21.09 12.68
C THR A 215 4.10 20.48 11.68
N TYR A 216 4.53 19.41 10.99
CA TYR A 216 3.67 18.58 10.13
C TYR A 216 3.44 17.19 10.74
N TYR A 217 3.33 17.13 12.07
CA TYR A 217 3.18 15.89 12.80
C TYR A 217 1.93 15.10 12.35
N TRP A 218 2.17 13.87 11.81
CA TRP A 218 1.18 13.00 11.18
C TRP A 218 0.45 13.56 9.97
N ASN A 219 0.80 14.75 9.52
CA ASN A 219 0.12 15.39 8.41
C ASN A 219 0.56 14.79 7.08
N LYS A 220 -0.39 14.69 6.16
CA LYS A 220 -0.16 14.28 4.77
C LYS A 220 -0.68 15.36 3.84
N GLY A 221 0.20 15.88 2.99
CA GLY A 221 -0.19 16.76 1.90
C GLY A 221 -0.85 16.01 0.74
N VAL A 222 -1.15 16.74 -0.31
CA VAL A 222 -1.70 16.20 -1.54
C VAL A 222 -1.05 16.85 -2.76
N SER A 223 -0.87 16.06 -3.82
CA SER A 223 -0.37 16.53 -5.11
C SER A 223 -1.55 16.87 -6.02
N VAL A 224 -1.57 18.09 -6.57
CA VAL A 224 -2.61 18.58 -7.48
C VAL A 224 -1.94 19.32 -8.63
N GLY A 225 -2.10 18.86 -9.88
CA GLY A 225 -1.46 19.49 -11.04
C GLY A 225 0.05 19.69 -10.83
N ASP A 226 0.51 20.92 -10.94
CA ASP A 226 1.93 21.32 -10.77
C ASP A 226 2.26 21.75 -9.34
N VAL A 227 1.32 21.66 -8.39
CA VAL A 227 1.55 22.02 -6.98
C VAL A 227 1.44 20.84 -6.04
N VAL A 228 2.10 20.95 -4.90
CA VAL A 228 1.85 20.12 -3.71
C VAL A 228 1.28 21.02 -2.62
N ILE A 229 0.18 20.58 -2.00
CA ILE A 229 -0.52 21.33 -0.99
C ILE A 229 -0.32 20.66 0.36
N ALA A 230 0.05 21.41 1.36
CA ALA A 230 0.28 20.92 2.73
C ALA A 230 -0.32 21.90 3.75
N CYS A 231 -0.73 21.35 4.89
CA CYS A 231 -1.20 22.13 6.03
C CYS A 231 -0.40 21.70 7.26
N ASP A 232 0.12 22.66 8.00
CA ASP A 232 0.82 22.38 9.26
C ASP A 232 -0.16 22.24 10.44
N THR A 233 0.33 21.85 11.61
CA THR A 233 -0.51 21.61 12.80
C THR A 233 -1.19 22.86 13.35
N ALA A 234 -0.73 24.06 12.99
CA ALA A 234 -1.37 25.31 13.34
C ALA A 234 -2.43 25.77 12.32
N GLY A 235 -2.65 25.02 11.23
CA GLY A 235 -3.63 25.36 10.21
C GLY A 235 -3.11 26.33 9.13
N ASN A 236 -1.80 26.45 8.95
CA ASN A 236 -1.25 27.18 7.80
C ASN A 236 -1.31 26.26 6.58
N LEU A 237 -2.28 26.50 5.71
CA LEU A 237 -2.47 25.80 4.45
C LEU A 237 -1.67 26.50 3.37
N LYS A 238 -0.77 25.76 2.68
CA LYS A 238 0.10 26.31 1.64
C LYS A 238 0.10 25.43 0.40
N SER A 239 0.09 26.07 -0.75
CA SER A 239 0.29 25.49 -2.06
C SER A 239 1.69 25.84 -2.54
N TYR A 240 2.52 24.81 -2.82
CA TYR A 240 3.91 24.98 -3.25
C TYR A 240 4.06 24.50 -4.70
N ASP A 241 4.76 25.28 -5.51
CA ASP A 241 5.26 24.78 -6.78
C ASP A 241 6.14 23.55 -6.56
N LYS A 242 5.87 22.46 -7.25
CA LYS A 242 6.56 21.19 -7.06
C LYS A 242 8.05 21.23 -7.35
N LYS A 243 8.49 22.09 -8.26
CA LYS A 243 9.89 22.18 -8.72
C LYS A 243 10.72 23.13 -7.85
N THR A 244 10.13 24.27 -7.47
CA THR A 244 10.87 25.36 -6.83
C THR A 244 10.57 25.53 -5.36
N GLY A 245 9.43 24.98 -4.89
CA GLY A 245 8.90 25.23 -3.56
C GLY A 245 8.38 26.65 -3.36
N GLU A 246 8.21 27.43 -4.44
CA GLU A 246 7.56 28.74 -4.37
C GLU A 246 6.13 28.61 -3.89
N ILE A 247 5.71 29.47 -2.98
CA ILE A 247 4.34 29.49 -2.48
C ILE A 247 3.44 30.11 -3.55
N LYS A 248 2.49 29.34 -4.09
CA LYS A 248 1.48 29.81 -5.05
C LYS A 248 0.23 30.34 -4.37
N ALA A 249 -0.10 29.77 -3.21
CA ALA A 249 -1.20 30.23 -2.37
C ALA A 249 -0.92 29.90 -0.90
N GLU A 250 -1.43 30.74 -0.03
CA GLU A 250 -1.38 30.55 1.42
C GLU A 250 -2.70 30.98 2.05
N SER A 251 -3.18 30.23 3.02
CA SER A 251 -4.34 30.57 3.83
C SER A 251 -4.13 30.11 5.27
N LYS A 252 -4.47 30.97 6.21
CA LYS A 252 -4.53 30.64 7.64
C LYS A 252 -5.93 30.15 7.97
N LEU A 253 -6.07 28.87 8.28
CA LEU A 253 -7.32 28.33 8.82
C LEU A 253 -7.41 28.71 10.31
N ASP A 254 -8.62 28.97 10.80
CA ASP A 254 -8.84 29.32 12.21
C ASP A 254 -8.64 28.14 13.17
N ASP A 255 -8.34 26.97 12.62
CA ASP A 255 -8.33 25.68 13.30
C ASP A 255 -6.95 25.04 13.29
N LYS A 256 -6.75 24.08 14.19
CA LYS A 256 -5.60 23.15 14.15
C LYS A 256 -5.86 22.03 13.17
N PHE A 257 -4.79 21.48 12.60
CA PHE A 257 -4.84 20.38 11.65
C PHE A 257 -3.98 19.21 12.11
N SER A 258 -4.53 18.01 12.01
CA SER A 258 -3.79 16.75 12.17
C SER A 258 -4.45 15.69 11.29
N GLY A 259 -3.67 15.06 10.43
CA GLY A 259 -4.21 14.08 9.47
C GLY A 259 -3.79 14.36 8.02
N GLY A 260 -4.62 13.98 7.07
CA GLY A 260 -4.30 14.15 5.66
C GLY A 260 -5.32 15.00 4.90
N ILE A 261 -4.91 15.39 3.71
CA ILE A 261 -5.74 16.14 2.76
C ILE A 261 -6.25 15.16 1.70
N ALA A 262 -7.56 15.12 1.49
CA ALA A 262 -8.19 14.42 0.37
C ALA A 262 -8.34 15.34 -0.85
N TYR A 263 -8.39 14.78 -2.05
CA TYR A 263 -8.58 15.54 -3.28
C TYR A 263 -9.64 14.90 -4.17
N ASP A 264 -10.59 15.70 -4.57
CA ASP A 264 -11.57 15.36 -5.60
C ASP A 264 -11.20 16.02 -6.93
N ALA A 265 -10.67 15.22 -7.84
CA ALA A 265 -10.27 15.68 -9.16
C ALA A 265 -11.47 16.10 -10.04
N SER A 266 -12.69 15.65 -9.74
CA SER A 266 -13.88 15.99 -10.52
C SER A 266 -14.34 17.44 -10.28
N THR A 267 -14.08 17.99 -9.12
CA THR A 267 -14.41 19.35 -8.71
C THR A 267 -13.20 20.25 -8.50
N ASN A 268 -11.99 19.67 -8.65
CA ASN A 268 -10.71 20.32 -8.33
C ASN A 268 -10.69 20.89 -6.89
N THR A 269 -11.22 20.13 -5.93
CA THR A 269 -11.40 20.55 -4.54
C THR A 269 -10.63 19.65 -3.60
N ILE A 270 -9.88 20.22 -2.67
CA ILE A 270 -9.29 19.49 -1.56
C ILE A 270 -10.18 19.58 -0.32
N TYR A 271 -10.16 18.50 0.47
CA TYR A 271 -10.90 18.41 1.73
C TYR A 271 -9.97 18.08 2.87
N LEU A 272 -10.08 18.80 3.98
CA LEU A 272 -9.33 18.56 5.18
C LEU A 272 -10.22 18.74 6.43
N ALA A 273 -10.10 17.80 7.36
CA ALA A 273 -10.82 17.86 8.61
C ALA A 273 -9.91 18.47 9.68
N THR A 274 -10.41 19.48 10.36
CA THR A 274 -9.69 20.31 11.32
C THR A 274 -10.40 20.30 12.66
N TYR A 275 -9.79 20.88 13.67
CA TYR A 275 -10.45 21.11 14.97
C TYR A 275 -10.05 22.44 15.59
N GLN A 276 -11.05 23.16 16.07
CA GLN A 276 -10.86 24.35 16.88
C GLN A 276 -10.75 23.94 18.35
N VAL A 277 -9.84 24.57 19.08
CA VAL A 277 -9.68 24.34 20.51
C VAL A 277 -10.07 25.62 21.24
N THR A 278 -10.98 25.51 22.20
CA THR A 278 -11.27 26.57 23.19
C THR A 278 -10.63 26.20 24.52
N TYR A 279 -10.24 27.22 25.27
CA TYR A 279 -9.57 27.09 26.58
C TYR A 279 -10.42 27.71 27.66
N LYS A 280 -10.36 27.17 28.88
CA LYS A 280 -11.06 27.70 30.03
C LYS A 280 -10.59 29.13 30.35
N VAL A 281 -11.54 30.02 30.63
CA VAL A 281 -11.28 31.46 30.88
C VAL A 281 -10.37 31.64 32.09
N ASP A 282 -10.60 30.89 33.17
CA ASP A 282 -9.84 30.92 34.40
C ASP A 282 -8.54 30.10 34.38
N LYS A 283 -8.39 29.24 33.38
CA LYS A 283 -7.24 28.34 33.19
C LYS A 283 -6.83 28.25 31.72
N PRO A 284 -6.14 29.25 31.18
CA PRO A 284 -5.88 29.36 29.74
C PRO A 284 -4.94 28.28 29.16
N ARG A 285 -4.49 27.35 29.97
CA ARG A 285 -3.73 26.15 29.50
C ARG A 285 -4.56 24.85 29.53
N GLU A 286 -5.79 24.89 30.08
CA GLU A 286 -6.71 23.76 30.07
C GLU A 286 -7.72 23.94 28.95
N GLU A 287 -7.78 22.95 28.08
CA GLU A 287 -8.76 22.90 26.98
C GLU A 287 -10.17 22.73 27.57
N GLU A 288 -11.13 23.51 27.05
CA GLU A 288 -12.52 23.44 27.42
C GLU A 288 -13.32 22.62 26.43
N ASN A 289 -13.06 22.85 25.15
CA ASN A 289 -13.78 22.16 24.06
C ASN A 289 -12.93 22.04 22.78
N ARG A 290 -13.33 21.13 21.91
CA ARG A 290 -12.83 20.99 20.55
C ARG A 290 -14.00 20.82 19.59
N THR A 291 -14.10 21.70 18.61
CA THR A 291 -15.10 21.62 17.54
C THR A 291 -14.43 21.12 16.26
N THR A 292 -14.91 20.01 15.72
CA THR A 292 -14.42 19.47 14.45
C THR A 292 -15.09 20.18 13.27
N ARG A 293 -14.30 20.54 12.26
CA ARG A 293 -14.79 21.17 11.04
C ARG A 293 -14.24 20.45 9.81
N LEU A 294 -15.04 20.47 8.75
CA LEU A 294 -14.58 20.11 7.41
C LEU A 294 -14.38 21.40 6.60
N TYR A 295 -13.19 21.57 6.06
CA TYR A 295 -12.91 22.55 5.03
C TYR A 295 -12.90 21.92 3.65
N GLY A 296 -13.46 22.62 2.67
CA GLY A 296 -13.29 22.36 1.24
C GLY A 296 -12.66 23.57 0.58
N VAL A 297 -11.55 23.37 -0.11
CA VAL A 297 -10.80 24.43 -0.78
C VAL A 297 -10.71 24.10 -2.26
N LYS A 298 -11.35 24.95 -3.08
CA LYS A 298 -11.26 24.82 -4.54
C LYS A 298 -9.93 25.36 -5.02
N ILE A 299 -9.25 24.56 -5.86
CA ILE A 299 -7.92 24.89 -6.38
C ILE A 299 -8.05 25.42 -7.79
N GLY A 300 -7.45 26.57 -8.08
CA GLY A 300 -7.32 27.14 -9.40
C GLY A 300 -6.22 26.49 -10.24
N ASP A 301 -6.16 26.84 -11.52
CA ASP A 301 -5.27 26.21 -12.50
C ASP A 301 -3.77 26.36 -12.19
N ASN A 302 -3.38 27.44 -11.50
CA ASN A 302 -1.99 27.68 -11.10
C ASN A 302 -1.73 27.31 -9.62
N GLY A 303 -2.68 26.64 -8.96
CA GLY A 303 -2.58 26.21 -7.56
C GLY A 303 -3.04 27.24 -6.53
N GLU A 304 -3.77 28.28 -6.95
CA GLU A 304 -4.38 29.26 -6.07
C GLU A 304 -5.55 28.66 -5.26
N PHE A 305 -5.90 29.27 -4.15
CA PHE A 305 -7.09 28.94 -3.38
C PHE A 305 -8.25 29.85 -3.79
N GLU A 306 -9.12 29.37 -4.72
CA GLU A 306 -10.22 30.15 -5.27
C GLU A 306 -11.37 30.35 -4.26
N THR A 307 -11.78 29.31 -3.59
CA THR A 307 -12.89 29.32 -2.64
C THR A 307 -12.60 28.43 -1.47
N ILE A 308 -12.83 28.92 -0.27
CA ILE A 308 -12.71 28.17 0.99
C ILE A 308 -14.09 28.12 1.64
N LYS A 309 -14.64 26.91 1.80
CA LYS A 309 -15.89 26.62 2.49
C LYS A 309 -15.62 25.80 3.73
N LYS A 310 -16.47 25.91 4.75
CA LYS A 310 -16.39 25.10 5.96
C LYS A 310 -17.76 24.74 6.52
N VAL A 311 -17.83 23.63 7.22
CA VAL A 311 -19.00 23.21 8.01
C VAL A 311 -18.56 22.60 9.33
N GLU A 312 -19.28 22.85 10.38
CA GLU A 312 -19.08 22.17 11.68
C GLU A 312 -19.62 20.75 11.59
N VAL A 313 -18.79 19.77 12.00
CA VAL A 313 -19.09 18.34 11.87
C VAL A 313 -19.47 17.75 13.22
N GLU A 314 -18.71 18.06 14.26
CA GLU A 314 -18.91 17.54 15.61
C GLU A 314 -18.50 18.59 16.64
N ASP A 315 -19.34 18.84 17.60
CA ASP A 315 -19.01 19.57 18.80
C ASP A 315 -18.31 18.60 19.78
N HIS A 316 -17.20 19.00 20.38
CA HIS A 316 -16.32 18.15 21.19
C HIS A 316 -15.52 17.08 20.44
N GLY A 317 -15.05 17.36 19.21
CA GLY A 317 -14.35 16.41 18.38
C GLY A 317 -12.84 16.64 18.22
N TYR A 318 -12.15 15.61 17.79
CA TYR A 318 -10.75 15.62 17.36
C TYR A 318 -10.54 14.67 16.20
N ILE A 319 -9.73 15.06 15.22
CA ILE A 319 -9.44 14.25 14.04
C ILE A 319 -7.94 14.11 13.83
N ALA A 320 -7.49 12.90 13.55
CA ALA A 320 -6.15 12.56 13.10
C ALA A 320 -6.16 11.68 11.83
N SER A 321 -7.31 11.54 11.18
CA SER A 321 -7.48 10.78 9.94
C SER A 321 -7.51 11.68 8.72
N THR A 322 -7.27 11.11 7.53
CA THR A 322 -7.57 11.78 6.26
C THR A 322 -9.05 11.59 5.95
N PRO A 323 -9.81 12.60 5.55
CA PRO A 323 -11.14 12.42 5.00
C PRO A 323 -11.10 11.57 3.73
N GLU A 324 -12.20 10.94 3.36
CA GLU A 324 -12.34 10.30 2.05
C GLU A 324 -13.51 10.93 1.30
N VAL A 325 -13.32 11.25 0.02
CA VAL A 325 -14.35 11.91 -0.80
C VAL A 325 -14.83 10.98 -1.90
N TYR A 326 -16.14 10.88 -2.04
CA TYR A 326 -16.75 10.13 -3.13
C TYR A 326 -18.14 10.68 -3.48
N ASN A 327 -18.34 10.95 -4.77
CA ASN A 327 -19.64 11.32 -5.36
C ASN A 327 -20.37 12.44 -4.61
N GLY A 328 -19.66 13.53 -4.31
CA GLY A 328 -20.19 14.71 -3.61
C GLY A 328 -20.43 14.53 -2.11
N LYS A 329 -19.89 13.46 -1.52
CA LYS A 329 -19.91 13.23 -0.07
C LYS A 329 -18.49 13.07 0.47
N VAL A 330 -18.27 13.55 1.69
CA VAL A 330 -17.01 13.38 2.45
C VAL A 330 -17.29 12.56 3.70
N TYR A 331 -16.47 11.54 3.92
CA TYR A 331 -16.54 10.63 5.06
C TYR A 331 -15.40 10.94 6.03
N ILE A 332 -15.74 11.15 7.30
CA ILE A 332 -14.80 11.58 8.34
C ILE A 332 -14.95 10.71 9.58
N SER A 333 -13.88 10.09 10.03
CA SER A 333 -13.83 9.42 11.32
C SER A 333 -13.10 10.24 12.36
N GLY A 334 -13.54 10.21 13.59
CA GLY A 334 -12.95 11.02 14.66
C GLY A 334 -13.27 10.52 16.06
N THR A 335 -12.92 11.33 17.04
CA THR A 335 -13.12 11.05 18.45
C THR A 335 -13.81 12.21 19.17
N ALA A 336 -14.58 11.91 20.20
CA ALA A 336 -15.03 12.92 21.16
C ALA A 336 -13.83 13.52 21.93
N PHE A 337 -14.05 14.67 22.55
CA PHE A 337 -13.02 15.43 23.25
C PHE A 337 -12.25 14.60 24.30
N ASP A 338 -12.94 13.79 25.05
CA ASP A 338 -12.40 12.96 26.14
C ASP A 338 -11.94 11.57 25.71
N PHE A 339 -11.94 11.27 24.40
CA PHE A 339 -11.62 9.97 23.82
C PHE A 339 -12.52 8.81 24.27
N SER A 340 -13.62 9.09 24.97
CA SER A 340 -14.54 8.05 25.50
C SER A 340 -15.32 7.35 24.40
N LYS A 341 -15.63 8.06 23.33
CA LYS A 341 -16.36 7.55 22.15
C LYS A 341 -15.79 8.17 20.86
N GLY A 342 -16.21 7.67 19.73
CA GLY A 342 -15.88 8.22 18.42
C GLY A 342 -17.12 8.50 17.60
N PHE A 343 -16.91 8.97 16.38
CA PHE A 343 -17.94 9.22 15.41
C PHE A 343 -17.48 8.89 13.98
N MET A 344 -18.44 8.60 13.12
CA MET A 344 -18.29 8.62 11.67
C MET A 344 -19.32 9.62 11.13
N ALA A 345 -18.85 10.66 10.46
CA ALA A 345 -19.72 11.67 9.85
C ALA A 345 -19.74 11.52 8.32
N VAL A 346 -20.89 11.77 7.73
CA VAL A 346 -21.11 11.86 6.29
C VAL A 346 -21.59 13.26 5.98
N VAL A 347 -20.77 13.98 5.20
CA VAL A 347 -20.99 15.38 4.85
C VAL A 347 -21.29 15.49 3.36
N ASP A 348 -22.39 16.11 2.99
CA ASP A 348 -22.70 16.47 1.61
C ASP A 348 -21.94 17.74 1.22
N VAL A 349 -21.18 17.64 0.14
CA VAL A 349 -20.36 18.74 -0.41
C VAL A 349 -20.68 19.00 -1.87
N ALA A 350 -21.73 18.38 -2.40
CA ALA A 350 -22.15 18.54 -3.80
C ALA A 350 -22.80 19.89 -4.06
N SER A 351 -23.36 20.54 -3.04
CA SER A 351 -23.99 21.86 -3.12
C SER A 351 -23.04 22.97 -2.66
N ASP A 352 -23.45 24.21 -2.91
CA ASP A 352 -22.69 25.39 -2.47
C ASP A 352 -22.61 25.49 -0.94
N GLU A 353 -23.60 25.02 -0.21
CA GLU A 353 -23.62 24.95 1.24
C GLU A 353 -23.34 23.50 1.68
N TYR A 354 -22.23 23.30 2.42
CA TYR A 354 -21.89 21.99 2.96
C TYR A 354 -22.80 21.62 4.12
N LYS A 355 -23.25 20.38 4.16
CA LYS A 355 -24.21 19.91 5.17
C LYS A 355 -23.81 18.54 5.71
N VAL A 356 -23.82 18.40 7.02
CA VAL A 356 -23.71 17.07 7.67
C VAL A 356 -25.03 16.33 7.43
N ASN A 357 -24.99 15.28 6.62
CA ASN A 357 -26.17 14.44 6.37
C ASN A 357 -26.56 13.64 7.60
N TYR A 358 -25.57 13.03 8.22
CA TYR A 358 -25.73 12.31 9.48
C TYR A 358 -24.39 11.99 10.13
N LYS A 359 -24.46 11.60 11.40
CA LYS A 359 -23.35 11.06 12.18
C LYS A 359 -23.75 9.69 12.72
N VAL A 360 -22.77 8.83 12.90
CA VAL A 360 -22.90 7.54 13.56
C VAL A 360 -21.98 7.55 14.78
N ASP A 361 -22.55 7.45 15.98
CA ASP A 361 -21.77 7.31 17.20
C ASP A 361 -21.08 5.96 17.22
N LEU A 362 -19.78 5.96 17.51
CA LEU A 362 -18.95 4.78 17.61
C LEU A 362 -18.65 4.44 19.07
N PRO A 363 -18.47 3.17 19.42
CA PRO A 363 -18.25 2.77 20.82
C PRO A 363 -16.94 3.31 21.40
N LYS A 364 -15.95 3.58 20.53
CA LYS A 364 -14.65 4.22 20.82
C LYS A 364 -14.17 5.00 19.61
N TYR A 365 -13.15 5.81 19.79
CA TYR A 365 -12.64 6.68 18.73
C TYR A 365 -11.97 5.93 17.58
N SER A 366 -11.96 6.55 16.41
CA SER A 366 -11.29 6.07 15.21
C SER A 366 -10.24 7.08 14.75
N GLN A 367 -9.05 6.58 14.44
CA GLN A 367 -7.95 7.35 13.84
C GLN A 367 -7.63 6.87 12.43
N SER A 368 -8.32 5.82 11.96
CA SER A 368 -8.11 5.33 10.61
C SER A 368 -8.77 6.25 9.59
N THR A 369 -8.09 6.43 8.48
CA THR A 369 -8.71 7.01 7.30
C THR A 369 -9.77 6.05 6.77
N PRO A 370 -11.01 6.48 6.51
CA PRO A 370 -12.05 5.63 5.94
C PRO A 370 -11.64 5.08 4.57
N ILE A 371 -12.06 3.85 4.26
CA ILE A 371 -11.94 3.28 2.91
C ILE A 371 -13.35 3.18 2.35
N VAL A 372 -13.63 3.93 1.29
CA VAL A 372 -14.93 3.93 0.60
C VAL A 372 -14.88 2.93 -0.54
N VAL A 373 -15.86 2.04 -0.60
CA VAL A 373 -15.98 0.99 -1.62
C VAL A 373 -17.36 1.07 -2.25
N LYS A 374 -17.41 1.15 -3.58
CA LYS A 374 -18.66 1.16 -4.32
C LYS A 374 -19.45 -0.13 -4.10
N ASP A 375 -20.74 -0.01 -3.77
CA ASP A 375 -21.66 -1.13 -3.57
C ASP A 375 -22.97 -0.90 -4.34
N GLY A 376 -22.94 -1.20 -5.64
CA GLY A 376 -24.07 -0.91 -6.55
C GLY A 376 -23.97 0.47 -7.18
N THR A 377 -25.12 1.02 -7.60
CA THR A 377 -25.20 2.29 -8.34
C THR A 377 -25.19 3.48 -7.39
N ASP A 378 -25.96 3.42 -6.31
CA ASP A 378 -26.24 4.56 -5.43
C ASP A 378 -25.82 4.33 -3.97
N SER A 379 -25.02 3.29 -3.70
CA SER A 379 -24.55 2.96 -2.37
C SER A 379 -23.05 2.68 -2.31
N VAL A 380 -22.48 2.90 -1.13
CA VAL A 380 -21.10 2.58 -0.79
C VAL A 380 -21.02 1.91 0.57
N LYS A 381 -19.95 1.15 0.78
CA LYS A 381 -19.56 0.67 2.10
C LYS A 381 -18.30 1.39 2.52
N VAL A 382 -18.29 1.85 3.76
CA VAL A 382 -17.20 2.65 4.32
C VAL A 382 -16.58 1.87 5.47
N TYR A 383 -15.33 1.47 5.30
CA TYR A 383 -14.58 0.64 6.25
C TYR A 383 -13.62 1.49 7.07
N PHE A 384 -13.49 1.17 8.35
CA PHE A 384 -12.59 1.86 9.28
C PHE A 384 -12.25 0.95 10.46
N THR A 385 -11.23 1.33 11.25
CA THR A 385 -10.91 0.66 12.52
C THR A 385 -11.36 1.49 13.70
N ILE A 386 -11.58 0.85 14.84
CA ILE A 386 -11.78 1.52 16.13
C ILE A 386 -10.55 1.30 17.00
N ASN A 387 -10.02 2.38 17.58
CA ASN A 387 -8.80 2.39 18.35
C ASN A 387 -9.07 2.07 19.83
N THR A 388 -9.18 0.80 20.15
CA THR A 388 -9.34 0.29 21.51
C THR A 388 -8.91 -1.18 21.59
N ASP A 389 -8.57 -1.65 22.75
CA ASP A 389 -8.20 -3.03 23.02
C ASP A 389 -9.38 -4.01 22.87
N ASN A 390 -10.51 -3.74 23.52
CA ASN A 390 -11.67 -4.67 23.56
C ASN A 390 -12.50 -4.63 22.28
N ASP A 391 -12.76 -3.44 21.76
CA ASP A 391 -13.59 -3.23 20.57
C ASP A 391 -12.77 -2.99 19.30
N GLY A 392 -11.46 -3.15 19.35
CA GLY A 392 -10.56 -3.04 18.19
C GLY A 392 -10.91 -4.05 17.10
N GLY A 393 -10.65 -3.68 15.85
CA GLY A 393 -10.97 -4.49 14.68
C GLY A 393 -11.49 -3.65 13.52
N ILE A 394 -12.14 -4.29 12.56
CA ILE A 394 -12.63 -3.61 11.36
C ILE A 394 -14.15 -3.43 11.47
N TYR A 395 -14.59 -2.21 11.22
CA TYR A 395 -15.98 -1.79 11.20
C TYR A 395 -16.36 -1.30 9.81
N MET A 396 -17.66 -1.24 9.55
CA MET A 396 -18.21 -0.79 8.28
C MET A 396 -19.54 -0.08 8.55
N ILE A 397 -19.80 0.99 7.82
CA ILE A 397 -21.14 1.55 7.61
C ILE A 397 -21.55 1.39 6.15
N GLU A 398 -22.85 1.30 5.92
CA GLU A 398 -23.42 1.45 4.58
C GLU A 398 -23.98 2.86 4.43
N ASP A 399 -23.63 3.51 3.31
CA ASP A 399 -24.20 4.79 2.93
C ASP A 399 -24.80 4.71 1.54
N SER A 400 -25.89 5.44 1.32
CA SER A 400 -26.58 5.51 0.03
C SER A 400 -26.97 6.94 -0.30
N LYS A 401 -27.28 7.18 -1.57
CA LYS A 401 -27.81 8.47 -2.02
C LYS A 401 -29.06 8.84 -1.21
N GLY A 402 -29.04 10.03 -0.60
CA GLY A 402 -30.15 10.51 0.22
C GLY A 402 -30.26 9.93 1.62
N ALA A 403 -29.32 9.11 2.07
CA ALA A 403 -29.31 8.60 3.43
C ALA A 403 -29.17 9.74 4.45
N THR A 404 -30.01 9.69 5.52
CA THR A 404 -30.02 10.65 6.62
C THR A 404 -29.68 9.99 7.97
N SER A 405 -29.32 8.72 7.95
CA SER A 405 -28.86 7.96 9.10
C SER A 405 -28.03 6.78 8.65
N GLY A 406 -27.18 6.26 9.52
CA GLY A 406 -26.38 5.07 9.28
C GLY A 406 -26.22 4.24 10.54
N LYS A 407 -25.81 2.99 10.39
CA LYS A 407 -25.44 2.09 11.48
C LYS A 407 -24.11 1.44 11.16
N TYR A 408 -23.28 1.23 12.17
CA TYR A 408 -22.05 0.48 12.01
C TYR A 408 -22.28 -1.02 12.25
N GLU A 409 -21.48 -1.83 11.59
CA GLU A 409 -21.30 -3.25 11.87
C GLU A 409 -19.82 -3.52 12.13
N ARG A 410 -19.49 -4.28 13.17
CA ARG A 410 -18.15 -4.81 13.38
C ARG A 410 -18.00 -6.06 12.52
N ILE A 411 -17.35 -5.94 11.38
CA ILE A 411 -17.20 -7.06 10.44
C ILE A 411 -16.09 -8.03 10.83
N PHE A 412 -15.09 -7.56 11.60
CA PHE A 412 -14.01 -8.41 12.10
C PHE A 412 -13.56 -7.99 13.49
N ALA A 413 -13.41 -8.97 14.38
CA ALA A 413 -12.79 -8.86 15.69
C ALA A 413 -11.58 -9.83 15.76
N PRO A 414 -10.41 -9.39 16.23
CA PRO A 414 -9.29 -10.30 16.47
C PRO A 414 -9.60 -11.27 17.63
N GLU A 415 -8.89 -12.40 17.66
CA GLU A 415 -8.90 -13.31 18.80
C GLU A 415 -8.38 -12.62 20.07
N GLU A 416 -8.79 -13.10 21.25
CA GLU A 416 -8.54 -12.46 22.53
C GLU A 416 -7.05 -12.18 22.81
N ASP A 417 -6.20 -13.13 22.48
CA ASP A 417 -4.74 -13.03 22.65
C ASP A 417 -4.04 -12.07 21.68
N LYS A 418 -4.78 -11.59 20.68
CA LYS A 418 -4.30 -10.66 19.64
C LYS A 418 -4.99 -9.30 19.68
N LYS A 419 -5.89 -9.07 20.63
CA LYS A 419 -6.56 -7.77 20.82
C LYS A 419 -5.57 -6.72 21.27
N ASN A 420 -5.67 -5.52 20.73
CA ASN A 420 -5.03 -4.31 21.22
C ASN A 420 -5.55 -3.10 20.44
N TYR A 421 -5.14 -1.91 20.82
CA TYR A 421 -5.43 -0.64 20.14
C TYR A 421 -5.04 -0.69 18.65
N CYS A 422 -5.85 -0.07 17.78
CA CYS A 422 -5.69 -0.06 16.32
C CYS A 422 -5.36 1.37 15.83
N GLY A 423 -4.26 1.94 16.28
CA GLY A 423 -3.87 3.34 16.02
C GLY A 423 -3.23 3.62 14.66
N TYR A 424 -2.88 2.60 13.88
CA TYR A 424 -2.06 2.78 12.65
C TYR A 424 -2.87 3.08 11.38
N GLY A 425 -4.11 2.73 11.30
CA GLY A 425 -4.92 2.91 10.10
C GLY A 425 -5.43 1.61 9.48
N LEU A 426 -6.10 1.74 8.34
CA LEU A 426 -6.68 0.65 7.56
C LEU A 426 -6.27 0.79 6.11
N TRP A 427 -5.91 -0.33 5.46
CA TRP A 427 -5.54 -0.39 4.04
C TRP A 427 -6.34 -1.45 3.33
N ALA A 428 -6.56 -1.28 2.03
CA ALA A 428 -7.19 -2.28 1.18
C ALA A 428 -6.34 -2.54 -0.06
N ASP A 429 -6.34 -3.78 -0.54
CA ASP A 429 -5.80 -4.08 -1.86
C ASP A 429 -6.90 -4.19 -2.93
N SER A 430 -6.47 -4.33 -4.18
CA SER A 430 -7.40 -4.48 -5.33
C SER A 430 -8.20 -5.79 -5.32
N GLU A 431 -7.89 -6.74 -4.46
CA GLU A 431 -8.64 -7.99 -4.30
C GLU A 431 -9.70 -7.88 -3.18
N GLY A 432 -9.76 -6.75 -2.47
CA GLY A 432 -10.69 -6.48 -1.37
C GLY A 432 -10.22 -7.03 -0.02
N THR A 433 -8.94 -7.37 0.10
CA THR A 433 -8.38 -7.72 1.41
C THR A 433 -8.07 -6.45 2.19
N LEU A 434 -8.58 -6.38 3.41
CA LEU A 434 -8.34 -5.29 4.35
C LEU A 434 -7.16 -5.65 5.25
N TYR A 435 -6.27 -4.69 5.46
CA TYR A 435 -5.09 -4.84 6.32
C TYR A 435 -5.10 -3.78 7.42
N TYR A 436 -4.77 -4.17 8.65
CA TYR A 436 -4.53 -3.22 9.74
C TYR A 436 -3.47 -3.76 10.72
N ILE A 437 -2.87 -2.88 11.46
CA ILE A 437 -1.90 -3.20 12.52
C ILE A 437 -2.48 -2.76 13.86
N ASN A 438 -2.20 -3.52 14.92
CA ASN A 438 -2.49 -3.10 16.27
C ASN A 438 -1.20 -2.89 17.11
N GLU A 439 -1.35 -2.35 18.31
CA GLU A 439 -0.24 -2.03 19.21
C GLU A 439 0.54 -3.26 19.72
N SER A 440 -0.03 -4.47 19.66
CA SER A 440 0.71 -5.71 19.89
C SER A 440 1.61 -6.11 18.71
N ARG A 441 1.69 -5.26 17.68
CA ARG A 441 2.45 -5.45 16.44
C ARG A 441 1.99 -6.64 15.60
N TYR A 442 0.74 -7.03 15.73
CA TYR A 442 0.11 -7.94 14.77
C TYR A 442 -0.36 -7.18 13.55
N LEU A 443 0.06 -7.63 12.38
CA LEU A 443 -0.50 -7.26 11.08
C LEU A 443 -1.56 -8.30 10.71
N PHE A 444 -2.76 -7.85 10.46
CA PHE A 444 -3.92 -8.67 10.09
C PHE A 444 -4.23 -8.50 8.60
N ALA A 445 -4.62 -9.59 7.95
CA ALA A 445 -5.25 -9.59 6.63
C ALA A 445 -6.64 -10.21 6.74
N VAL A 446 -7.67 -9.42 6.47
CA VAL A 446 -9.07 -9.83 6.53
C VAL A 446 -9.67 -9.74 5.14
N GLY A 447 -10.09 -10.86 4.60
CA GLY A 447 -10.70 -10.95 3.28
C GLY A 447 -12.11 -11.52 3.33
N LYS A 448 -12.70 -11.68 2.16
CA LYS A 448 -13.97 -12.34 2.00
C LYS A 448 -13.81 -13.86 2.08
N LYS A 449 -14.74 -14.55 2.77
CA LYS A 449 -14.83 -16.01 2.75
C LYS A 449 -14.92 -16.52 1.32
N SER A 450 -14.22 -17.60 1.04
CA SER A 450 -14.31 -18.27 -0.26
C SER A 450 -15.72 -18.84 -0.41
N SER A 451 -16.43 -18.53 -1.49
CA SER A 451 -17.78 -19.04 -1.77
C SER A 451 -17.87 -20.57 -1.92
N SER A 452 -16.81 -21.30 -1.54
CA SER A 452 -16.71 -22.75 -1.60
C SER A 452 -16.99 -23.46 -0.25
N ASP A 453 -17.30 -22.72 0.84
CA ASP A 453 -17.73 -23.35 2.09
C ASP A 453 -19.24 -23.49 2.09
N PRO A 454 -19.79 -24.73 2.25
CA PRO A 454 -21.23 -24.92 2.31
C PRO A 454 -21.76 -24.22 3.56
N VAL A 455 -22.83 -23.42 3.38
CA VAL A 455 -23.65 -22.90 4.46
C VAL A 455 -24.08 -24.09 5.32
N LYS A 456 -23.60 -24.11 6.57
CA LYS A 456 -24.04 -25.10 7.55
C LYS A 456 -25.53 -24.88 7.77
N PRO A 457 -26.41 -25.89 7.52
CA PRO A 457 -27.82 -25.73 7.77
C PRO A 457 -28.07 -25.48 9.27
N THR A 458 -28.86 -24.48 9.55
CA THR A 458 -29.42 -24.23 10.91
C THR A 458 -30.15 -25.49 11.37
N GLN A 459 -29.65 -26.10 12.42
CA GLN A 459 -30.20 -27.29 13.01
C GLN A 459 -31.40 -26.89 13.89
N PRO A 460 -32.56 -27.57 13.79
CA PRO A 460 -33.65 -27.39 14.74
C PRO A 460 -33.26 -27.99 16.09
N THR A 461 -33.58 -27.26 17.12
CA THR A 461 -33.45 -27.66 18.53
C THR A 461 -34.28 -28.92 18.82
N THR A 462 -33.67 -30.02 19.21
CA THR A 462 -34.29 -31.09 19.97
C THR A 462 -33.33 -31.64 21.03
N THR A 463 -33.90 -31.89 22.16
CA THR A 463 -33.37 -32.15 23.49
C THR A 463 -32.64 -33.51 23.60
N GLU A 464 -31.64 -33.51 24.45
CA GLU A 464 -30.84 -34.56 25.08
C GLU A 464 -31.15 -36.04 24.95
N THR A 465 -30.12 -36.82 24.77
CA THR A 465 -29.77 -37.94 25.68
C THR A 465 -28.28 -38.35 25.50
N LYS A 466 -27.56 -38.49 26.64
CA LYS A 466 -26.16 -38.94 26.74
C LYS A 466 -26.11 -40.48 26.62
N PRO A 467 -25.14 -41.10 25.93
CA PRO A 467 -24.11 -41.85 26.67
C PRO A 467 -22.68 -41.85 26.11
N THR A 468 -21.77 -41.86 27.07
CA THR A 468 -20.52 -42.62 27.25
C THR A 468 -19.46 -42.74 26.10
N THR A 469 -18.34 -42.19 26.43
CA THR A 469 -16.95 -42.29 26.02
C THR A 469 -16.49 -43.50 25.19
N THR A 470 -15.84 -43.20 24.05
CA THR A 470 -14.71 -44.00 23.55
C THR A 470 -13.69 -43.08 22.88
N THR A 471 -12.47 -43.08 23.42
CA THR A 471 -11.32 -42.31 22.96
C THR A 471 -10.81 -42.86 21.64
N GLN A 472 -10.87 -42.08 20.57
CA GLN A 472 -10.06 -42.34 19.37
C GLN A 472 -9.18 -41.12 19.05
N THR A 473 -7.89 -41.33 19.17
CA THR A 473 -6.83 -40.43 18.75
C THR A 473 -6.87 -40.19 17.23
N LYS A 474 -7.04 -38.92 16.85
CA LYS A 474 -7.04 -38.47 15.45
C LYS A 474 -5.62 -37.99 15.07
N PRO A 475 -5.00 -38.51 14.00
CA PRO A 475 -3.75 -37.93 13.48
C PRO A 475 -4.07 -36.63 12.75
N THR A 476 -3.55 -35.53 13.23
CA THR A 476 -3.62 -34.20 12.60
C THR A 476 -2.61 -34.14 11.44
N THR A 477 -3.00 -34.51 10.24
CA THR A 477 -2.24 -34.18 9.02
C THR A 477 -2.74 -32.84 8.46
N SER A 478 -1.94 -31.81 8.63
CA SER A 478 -2.12 -30.50 8.00
C SER A 478 -2.20 -30.65 6.47
N VAL A 479 -3.38 -30.37 5.92
CA VAL A 479 -3.64 -30.47 4.47
C VAL A 479 -3.22 -29.17 3.78
N LYS A 480 -2.10 -29.19 3.06
CA LYS A 480 -1.65 -28.05 2.23
C LYS A 480 -2.65 -27.76 1.11
N PRO A 481 -3.08 -26.49 0.91
CA PRO A 481 -4.03 -26.13 -0.15
C PRO A 481 -3.43 -26.29 -1.55
N ILE A 482 -4.31 -26.45 -2.56
CA ILE A 482 -3.89 -26.47 -3.98
C ILE A 482 -3.43 -25.06 -4.38
N THR A 483 -2.19 -24.93 -4.83
CA THR A 483 -1.63 -23.67 -5.30
C THR A 483 -1.43 -23.67 -6.81
N LYS A 484 -1.72 -22.54 -7.46
CA LYS A 484 -1.52 -22.31 -8.90
C LYS A 484 -0.44 -21.27 -9.13
N THR A 485 0.54 -21.57 -9.95
CA THR A 485 1.50 -20.59 -10.46
C THR A 485 1.47 -20.57 -11.98
N GLN A 486 1.47 -19.37 -12.57
CA GLN A 486 1.52 -19.19 -14.02
C GLN A 486 2.65 -18.24 -14.40
N THR A 487 3.49 -18.63 -15.33
CA THR A 487 4.59 -17.80 -15.84
C THR A 487 4.49 -17.66 -17.35
N SER A 488 4.82 -16.48 -17.86
CA SER A 488 4.86 -16.19 -19.29
C SER A 488 6.23 -15.65 -19.64
N THR A 489 7.04 -16.44 -20.33
CA THR A 489 8.44 -16.14 -20.60
C THR A 489 8.77 -16.26 -22.08
N ARG A 490 9.91 -15.70 -22.45
CA ARG A 490 10.43 -15.71 -23.81
C ARG A 490 11.95 -15.88 -23.79
N SER A 491 12.47 -16.78 -24.61
CA SER A 491 13.91 -16.90 -24.78
C SER A 491 14.46 -15.76 -25.64
N VAL A 492 15.66 -15.27 -25.31
CA VAL A 492 16.36 -14.26 -26.11
C VAL A 492 17.80 -14.72 -26.32
N LYS A 493 18.18 -14.94 -27.55
CA LYS A 493 19.57 -15.20 -27.91
C LYS A 493 20.31 -13.87 -28.07
N LEU A 494 21.28 -13.62 -27.20
CA LEU A 494 22.14 -12.45 -27.21
C LEU A 494 23.45 -12.77 -27.88
N THR A 495 23.95 -11.83 -28.69
CA THR A 495 25.29 -11.88 -29.31
C THR A 495 25.96 -10.50 -29.19
N TRP A 496 27.29 -10.49 -29.06
CA TRP A 496 28.04 -9.26 -28.92
C TRP A 496 29.47 -9.36 -29.47
N LYS A 497 30.10 -8.22 -29.67
CA LYS A 497 31.47 -8.11 -30.17
C LYS A 497 32.47 -8.62 -29.13
N LYS A 498 33.45 -9.41 -29.54
CA LYS A 498 34.52 -9.92 -28.68
C LYS A 498 35.42 -8.79 -28.22
N ASN A 499 35.75 -8.73 -26.93
CA ASN A 499 36.84 -7.91 -26.39
C ASN A 499 38.02 -8.85 -26.12
N LYS A 500 39.13 -8.64 -26.85
CA LYS A 500 40.34 -9.51 -26.80
C LYS A 500 40.94 -9.62 -25.39
N SER A 501 40.90 -8.55 -24.59
CA SER A 501 41.46 -8.49 -23.24
C SER A 501 40.51 -8.94 -22.14
N ALA A 502 39.25 -9.21 -22.46
CA ALA A 502 38.28 -9.63 -21.43
C ALA A 502 38.48 -11.08 -21.01
N LYS A 503 38.32 -11.35 -19.72
CA LYS A 503 38.24 -12.68 -19.14
C LYS A 503 36.78 -13.17 -19.04
N GLY A 504 35.81 -12.27 -19.26
CA GLY A 504 34.37 -12.58 -19.27
C GLY A 504 33.53 -11.33 -19.42
N TYR A 505 32.21 -11.52 -19.36
CA TYR A 505 31.22 -10.44 -19.58
C TYR A 505 30.14 -10.50 -18.53
N VAL A 506 29.71 -9.35 -18.04
CA VAL A 506 28.47 -9.21 -17.28
C VAL A 506 27.39 -8.70 -18.23
N ILE A 507 26.26 -9.39 -18.26
CA ILE A 507 25.12 -9.08 -19.12
C ILE A 507 24.08 -8.36 -18.27
N TYR A 508 23.61 -7.24 -18.78
CA TYR A 508 22.57 -6.42 -18.19
C TYR A 508 21.37 -6.35 -19.13
N ALA A 509 20.18 -6.33 -18.56
CA ALA A 509 18.93 -6.12 -19.28
C ALA A 509 18.20 -4.90 -18.71
N LYS A 510 17.54 -4.14 -19.59
CA LYS A 510 16.65 -3.05 -19.25
C LYS A 510 15.26 -3.36 -19.80
N ALA A 511 14.27 -3.46 -18.94
CA ALA A 511 12.87 -3.69 -19.28
C ALA A 511 12.17 -2.33 -19.51
N GLY A 512 11.56 -2.13 -20.68
CA GLY A 512 10.84 -0.90 -21.02
C GLY A 512 11.67 0.37 -20.80
N LYS A 513 11.11 1.31 -20.05
CA LYS A 513 11.75 2.55 -19.61
C LYS A 513 12.66 2.38 -18.37
N GLY A 514 12.64 1.20 -17.71
CA GLY A 514 13.38 0.91 -16.48
C GLY A 514 14.92 0.98 -16.64
N LYS A 515 15.66 0.79 -15.54
CA LYS A 515 17.12 0.80 -15.50
C LYS A 515 17.72 -0.55 -15.96
N TYR A 516 19.02 -0.56 -16.26
CA TYR A 516 19.76 -1.78 -16.57
C TYR A 516 20.05 -2.57 -15.29
N LYS A 517 19.44 -3.74 -15.14
CA LYS A 517 19.72 -4.68 -14.06
C LYS A 517 20.68 -5.78 -14.54
N LYS A 518 21.59 -6.24 -13.68
CA LYS A 518 22.47 -7.38 -13.97
C LYS A 518 21.64 -8.63 -14.14
N LEU A 519 21.81 -9.28 -15.29
CA LEU A 519 21.08 -10.51 -15.62
C LEU A 519 21.92 -11.77 -15.34
N THR A 520 23.18 -11.76 -15.75
CA THR A 520 24.10 -12.88 -15.54
C THR A 520 25.54 -12.51 -15.85
N THR A 521 26.48 -13.35 -15.42
CA THR A 521 27.89 -13.25 -15.79
C THR A 521 28.28 -14.49 -16.58
N VAL A 522 29.06 -14.29 -17.64
CA VAL A 522 29.56 -15.38 -18.49
C VAL A 522 31.09 -15.26 -18.69
N GLY A 523 31.75 -16.35 -19.04
CA GLY A 523 33.16 -16.38 -19.38
C GLY A 523 33.48 -15.72 -20.73
N LYS A 524 34.48 -16.21 -21.46
CA LYS A 524 34.95 -15.65 -22.74
C LYS A 524 33.99 -15.83 -23.94
N THR A 525 32.74 -16.24 -23.73
CA THR A 525 31.75 -16.39 -24.80
C THR A 525 31.27 -15.05 -25.35
N THR A 526 30.84 -15.03 -26.61
CA THR A 526 30.22 -13.85 -27.27
C THR A 526 28.74 -14.07 -27.56
N LYS A 527 28.16 -15.12 -27.02
CA LYS A 527 26.75 -15.46 -27.16
C LYS A 527 26.19 -16.04 -25.86
N LYS A 528 24.91 -15.79 -25.56
CA LYS A 528 24.18 -16.37 -24.42
C LYS A 528 22.67 -16.32 -24.69
N THR A 529 21.96 -17.41 -24.42
CA THR A 529 20.50 -17.37 -24.37
C THR A 529 20.07 -17.11 -22.94
N VAL A 530 19.13 -16.18 -22.77
CA VAL A 530 18.54 -15.77 -21.50
C VAL A 530 17.02 -15.86 -21.61
N THR A 531 16.32 -15.97 -20.48
CA THR A 531 14.87 -15.98 -20.40
C THR A 531 14.39 -14.68 -19.77
N VAL A 532 13.38 -14.06 -20.36
CA VAL A 532 12.78 -12.80 -19.91
C VAL A 532 11.26 -12.89 -19.89
N LYS A 533 10.56 -11.94 -19.23
CA LYS A 533 9.10 -11.83 -19.29
C LYS A 533 8.66 -11.59 -20.74
N SER A 534 7.64 -12.28 -21.22
CA SER A 534 7.32 -12.33 -22.65
C SER A 534 6.75 -11.03 -23.23
N GLU A 535 5.96 -10.31 -22.46
CA GLU A 535 5.22 -9.12 -22.93
C GLU A 535 6.00 -7.80 -22.72
N THR A 536 7.23 -7.89 -22.23
CA THR A 536 8.06 -6.71 -21.95
C THR A 536 9.11 -6.53 -23.04
N SER A 537 9.29 -5.29 -23.51
CA SER A 537 10.41 -4.91 -24.40
C SER A 537 11.69 -4.80 -23.58
N TYR A 538 12.79 -5.36 -24.10
CA TYR A 538 14.09 -5.34 -23.42
C TYR A 538 15.18 -4.73 -24.28
N LYS A 539 16.06 -3.92 -23.65
CA LYS A 539 17.37 -3.55 -24.20
C LYS A 539 18.45 -4.30 -23.42
N PHE A 540 19.51 -4.72 -24.10
CA PHE A 540 20.60 -5.47 -23.48
C PHE A 540 21.95 -4.77 -23.72
N LYS A 541 22.80 -4.77 -22.69
CA LYS A 541 24.20 -4.35 -22.79
C LYS A 541 25.10 -5.38 -22.12
N VAL A 542 26.33 -5.45 -22.56
CA VAL A 542 27.38 -6.27 -21.97
C VAL A 542 28.52 -5.41 -21.49
N LYS A 543 29.08 -5.72 -20.33
CA LYS A 543 30.22 -5.04 -19.73
C LYS A 543 31.35 -6.07 -19.60
N PRO A 544 32.40 -6.00 -20.45
CA PRO A 544 33.53 -6.91 -20.34
C PRO A 544 34.32 -6.67 -19.05
N TYR A 545 34.95 -7.70 -18.51
CA TYR A 545 35.81 -7.57 -17.34
C TYR A 545 37.11 -8.38 -17.47
N LYS A 546 38.15 -7.93 -16.75
CA LYS A 546 39.36 -8.70 -16.46
C LYS A 546 39.59 -8.72 -14.94
N TYR A 547 40.46 -9.61 -14.49
CA TYR A 547 40.87 -9.60 -13.10
C TYR A 547 42.16 -8.78 -12.90
N THR A 548 42.22 -8.05 -11.82
CA THR A 548 43.41 -7.36 -11.33
C THR A 548 43.59 -7.68 -9.84
N LYS A 549 44.81 -7.52 -9.30
CA LYS A 549 45.04 -7.62 -7.85
C LYS A 549 44.89 -6.22 -7.23
N LYS A 550 44.17 -6.08 -6.13
CA LYS A 550 44.08 -4.86 -5.30
C LYS A 550 44.23 -5.30 -3.84
N LYS A 551 45.26 -4.79 -3.16
CA LYS A 551 45.62 -5.21 -1.78
C LYS A 551 45.65 -6.74 -1.66
N GLY A 552 46.42 -7.41 -2.56
CA GLY A 552 46.55 -8.88 -2.59
C GLY A 552 45.34 -9.66 -3.10
N LYS A 553 44.13 -9.12 -3.08
CA LYS A 553 42.87 -9.78 -3.48
C LYS A 553 42.60 -9.62 -4.97
N LYS A 554 42.05 -10.71 -5.59
CA LYS A 554 41.66 -10.72 -7.01
C LYS A 554 40.29 -10.01 -7.17
N VAL A 555 40.31 -8.86 -7.88
CA VAL A 555 39.12 -8.04 -8.13
C VAL A 555 38.82 -7.91 -9.61
N LYS A 556 37.56 -7.69 -10.00
CA LYS A 556 37.17 -7.44 -11.38
C LYS A 556 37.43 -5.97 -11.75
N LYS A 557 38.16 -5.73 -12.81
CA LYS A 557 38.26 -4.42 -13.48
C LYS A 557 37.41 -4.48 -14.74
N TYR A 558 36.49 -3.52 -14.89
CA TYR A 558 35.54 -3.49 -16.00
C TYR A 558 35.97 -2.57 -17.12
N TYR A 559 35.61 -2.93 -18.34
CA TYR A 559 35.75 -2.11 -19.55
C TYR A 559 34.41 -1.40 -19.84
N LYS A 560 34.44 -0.40 -20.76
CA LYS A 560 33.23 0.30 -21.21
C LYS A 560 32.17 -0.72 -21.72
N ALA A 561 30.93 -0.54 -21.30
CA ALA A 561 29.82 -1.39 -21.74
C ALA A 561 29.36 -1.03 -23.16
N TYR A 562 28.81 -2.00 -23.88
CA TYR A 562 28.23 -1.80 -25.21
C TYR A 562 26.96 -2.67 -25.40
N ALA A 563 26.13 -2.29 -26.39
CA ALA A 563 24.88 -3.00 -26.67
C ALA A 563 25.11 -4.45 -27.14
N ALA A 564 24.24 -5.36 -26.73
CA ALA A 564 24.15 -6.71 -27.29
C ALA A 564 23.03 -6.76 -28.34
N LYS A 565 23.25 -7.47 -29.44
CA LYS A 565 22.21 -7.80 -30.41
C LYS A 565 21.31 -8.88 -29.80
N ALA A 566 19.99 -8.72 -29.87
CA ALA A 566 19.01 -9.62 -29.30
C ALA A 566 18.12 -10.24 -30.42
N LYS A 567 18.04 -11.56 -30.47
CA LYS A 567 17.09 -12.29 -31.30
C LYS A 567 16.08 -12.99 -30.38
N TYR A 568 14.84 -12.58 -30.42
CA TYR A 568 13.77 -13.11 -29.57
C TYR A 568 13.24 -14.43 -30.15
N GLY A 569 13.14 -15.44 -29.27
CA GLY A 569 12.49 -16.73 -29.57
C GLY A 569 11.00 -16.71 -29.28
N SER A 570 10.39 -17.88 -29.30
CA SER A 570 8.95 -18.06 -29.06
C SER A 570 8.58 -17.79 -27.59
N LYS A 571 7.35 -17.31 -27.38
CA LYS A 571 6.72 -17.23 -26.06
C LYS A 571 6.41 -18.63 -25.53
N THR A 572 6.59 -18.82 -24.23
CA THR A 572 6.21 -20.02 -23.50
C THR A 572 5.37 -19.62 -22.31
N VAL A 573 4.21 -20.26 -22.14
CA VAL A 573 3.36 -20.09 -20.96
C VAL A 573 3.34 -21.40 -20.20
N LYS A 574 3.70 -21.36 -18.92
CA LYS A 574 3.74 -22.53 -18.03
C LYS A 574 2.77 -22.30 -16.88
N VAL A 575 1.92 -23.28 -16.60
CA VAL A 575 1.09 -23.34 -15.41
C VAL A 575 1.46 -24.56 -14.58
N THR A 576 1.52 -24.38 -13.26
CA THR A 576 1.79 -25.46 -12.30
C THR A 576 0.76 -25.39 -11.18
N TYR A 577 0.13 -26.52 -10.90
CA TYR A 577 -0.74 -26.73 -9.75
C TYR A 577 -0.04 -27.67 -8.79
N LYS A 578 0.16 -27.29 -7.54
CA LYS A 578 0.76 -28.10 -6.46
C LYS A 578 -0.29 -28.50 -5.44
N ASN A 579 -0.01 -29.56 -4.70
CA ASN A 579 -0.88 -30.13 -3.66
C ASN A 579 -2.25 -30.60 -4.19
N VAL A 580 -2.29 -31.06 -5.44
CA VAL A 580 -3.52 -31.53 -6.10
C VAL A 580 -3.87 -32.92 -5.58
N LYS A 581 -5.08 -33.09 -4.99
CA LYS A 581 -5.55 -34.36 -4.42
C LYS A 581 -7.08 -34.41 -4.34
N GLY A 582 -7.61 -35.58 -4.00
CA GLY A 582 -9.03 -35.79 -3.69
C GLY A 582 -9.91 -36.19 -4.89
N TYR A 583 -9.35 -36.51 -6.03
CA TYR A 583 -10.05 -36.98 -7.23
C TYR A 583 -9.38 -38.19 -7.83
N THR A 584 -10.11 -39.00 -8.61
CA THR A 584 -9.59 -40.19 -9.27
C THR A 584 -8.77 -39.86 -10.51
N SER A 585 -9.05 -38.71 -11.12
CA SER A 585 -8.24 -38.17 -12.20
C SER A 585 -8.36 -36.64 -12.27
N TYR A 586 -7.46 -36.01 -13.06
CA TYR A 586 -7.40 -34.57 -13.18
C TYR A 586 -7.21 -34.16 -14.65
N ARG A 587 -7.74 -32.98 -14.98
CA ARG A 587 -7.56 -32.37 -16.30
C ARG A 587 -7.16 -30.89 -16.13
N ILE A 588 -6.23 -30.44 -16.95
CA ILE A 588 -5.97 -29.00 -17.14
C ILE A 588 -6.60 -28.60 -18.47
N ASP A 589 -7.46 -27.59 -18.42
CA ASP A 589 -8.00 -26.93 -19.59
C ASP A 589 -7.33 -25.57 -19.77
N MET A 590 -7.15 -25.17 -21.02
CA MET A 590 -6.56 -23.88 -21.41
C MET A 590 -7.51 -23.09 -22.30
N LYS A 591 -7.60 -21.79 -22.06
CA LYS A 591 -8.32 -20.82 -22.89
C LYS A 591 -7.36 -19.75 -23.39
N VAL A 592 -7.48 -19.36 -24.65
CA VAL A 592 -6.67 -18.31 -25.29
C VAL A 592 -7.57 -17.14 -25.68
N GLY A 593 -7.30 -15.95 -25.12
CA GLY A 593 -8.14 -14.77 -25.31
C GLY A 593 -9.58 -15.03 -24.90
N ASN A 594 -10.54 -14.67 -25.73
CA ASN A 594 -11.98 -14.86 -25.50
C ASN A 594 -12.53 -16.23 -25.96
N GLY A 595 -11.67 -17.14 -26.47
CA GLY A 595 -12.09 -18.48 -26.90
C GLY A 595 -12.58 -19.38 -25.75
N SER A 596 -13.07 -20.57 -26.07
CA SER A 596 -13.49 -21.58 -25.08
C SER A 596 -12.32 -22.32 -24.44
N TYR A 597 -12.56 -22.92 -23.27
CA TYR A 597 -11.59 -23.81 -22.63
C TYR A 597 -11.46 -25.13 -23.42
N LYS A 598 -10.22 -25.50 -23.72
CA LYS A 598 -9.87 -26.78 -24.36
C LYS A 598 -8.97 -27.58 -23.44
N LYS A 599 -9.19 -28.87 -23.37
CA LYS A 599 -8.35 -29.82 -22.63
C LYS A 599 -6.92 -29.83 -23.19
N VAL A 600 -5.92 -29.70 -22.29
CA VAL A 600 -4.50 -29.66 -22.66
C VAL A 600 -3.65 -30.65 -21.87
N LEU A 601 -4.14 -31.18 -20.75
CA LEU A 601 -3.47 -32.22 -19.97
C LEU A 601 -4.51 -33.07 -19.24
N THR A 602 -4.29 -34.37 -19.14
CA THR A 602 -5.03 -35.30 -18.27
C THR A 602 -4.04 -36.10 -17.43
N SER A 603 -4.37 -36.38 -16.20
CA SER A 603 -3.59 -37.20 -15.27
C SER A 603 -4.52 -38.13 -14.51
N LYS A 604 -4.23 -39.44 -14.55
CA LYS A 604 -4.91 -40.49 -13.76
C LYS A 604 -4.14 -40.84 -12.48
N LYS A 605 -3.08 -40.09 -12.14
CA LYS A 605 -2.32 -40.30 -10.91
C LYS A 605 -3.12 -39.93 -9.68
N THR A 606 -2.97 -40.71 -8.62
CA THR A 606 -3.58 -40.51 -7.30
C THR A 606 -2.56 -39.96 -6.29
N GLY A 607 -3.01 -39.61 -5.09
CA GLY A 607 -2.16 -39.03 -4.06
C GLY A 607 -2.02 -37.50 -4.18
N THR A 608 -1.06 -36.92 -3.47
CA THR A 608 -0.78 -35.48 -3.54
C THR A 608 0.16 -35.17 -4.72
N LEU A 609 -0.33 -34.49 -5.71
CA LEU A 609 0.33 -34.31 -7.00
C LEU A 609 0.80 -32.85 -7.23
N THR A 610 1.81 -32.74 -8.08
CA THR A 610 2.15 -31.50 -8.78
C THR A 610 1.89 -31.70 -10.26
N LEU A 611 0.94 -30.95 -10.82
CA LEU A 611 0.56 -31.01 -12.23
C LEU A 611 1.10 -29.77 -12.95
N THR A 612 1.85 -29.99 -14.04
CA THR A 612 2.43 -28.89 -14.82
C THR A 612 2.08 -29.06 -16.28
N TYR A 613 1.61 -27.98 -16.91
CA TYR A 613 1.45 -27.89 -18.36
C TYR A 613 2.27 -26.73 -18.92
N THR A 614 2.85 -26.93 -20.09
CA THR A 614 3.69 -25.92 -20.77
C THR A 614 3.24 -25.73 -22.20
N GLN A 615 2.64 -24.59 -22.51
CA GLN A 615 2.30 -24.16 -23.86
C GLN A 615 3.54 -23.53 -24.51
N LYS A 616 4.24 -24.31 -25.34
CA LYS A 616 5.34 -23.81 -26.20
C LYS A 616 4.78 -23.07 -27.43
N LYS A 617 5.57 -22.18 -28.02
CA LYS A 617 5.19 -21.35 -29.18
C LYS A 617 3.87 -20.59 -28.99
N ALA A 618 3.62 -20.13 -27.79
CA ALA A 618 2.45 -19.28 -27.46
C ALA A 618 2.51 -17.95 -28.23
N LYS A 619 1.35 -17.41 -28.63
CA LYS A 619 1.26 -16.13 -29.35
C LYS A 619 1.52 -14.97 -28.39
N VAL A 620 2.43 -14.06 -28.77
CA VAL A 620 2.68 -12.80 -28.03
C VAL A 620 1.43 -11.92 -28.12
N GLY A 621 1.10 -11.17 -27.07
CA GLY A 621 -0.10 -10.33 -27.00
C GLY A 621 -1.41 -11.09 -26.74
N LYS A 622 -1.40 -12.43 -26.63
CA LYS A 622 -2.59 -13.20 -26.26
C LYS A 622 -2.53 -13.62 -24.80
N ASN A 623 -3.67 -13.47 -24.10
CA ASN A 623 -3.84 -13.93 -22.73
C ASN A 623 -4.18 -15.42 -22.69
N TYR A 624 -3.53 -16.18 -21.81
CA TYR A 624 -3.73 -17.60 -21.59
C TYR A 624 -4.29 -17.82 -20.20
N LYS A 625 -5.50 -18.39 -20.11
CA LYS A 625 -6.11 -18.76 -18.83
C LYS A 625 -6.14 -20.28 -18.70
N PHE A 626 -5.93 -20.79 -17.48
CA PHE A 626 -5.96 -22.22 -17.18
C PHE A 626 -6.89 -22.48 -16.02
N ARG A 627 -7.58 -23.63 -16.07
CA ARG A 627 -8.34 -24.17 -14.96
C ARG A 627 -7.96 -25.60 -14.70
N LEU A 628 -8.01 -26.03 -13.44
CA LEU A 628 -7.84 -27.42 -13.03
C LEU A 628 -9.21 -28.02 -12.77
N VAL A 629 -9.47 -29.19 -13.38
CA VAL A 629 -10.72 -29.95 -13.22
C VAL A 629 -10.39 -31.25 -12.55
N GLY A 630 -11.06 -31.56 -11.45
CA GLY A 630 -11.04 -32.84 -10.79
C GLY A 630 -12.17 -33.73 -11.30
N ILE A 631 -11.92 -35.01 -11.47
CA ILE A 631 -12.85 -36.00 -11.99
C ILE A 631 -12.98 -37.14 -10.98
N LYS A 632 -14.20 -37.46 -10.59
CA LYS A 632 -14.56 -38.61 -9.74
C LYS A 632 -15.58 -39.48 -10.45
N THR A 633 -15.58 -40.76 -10.17
CA THR A 633 -16.67 -41.67 -10.56
C THR A 633 -17.64 -41.77 -9.38
N VAL A 634 -18.90 -41.44 -9.60
CA VAL A 634 -20.00 -41.54 -8.63
C VAL A 634 -21.11 -42.32 -9.29
N ASN A 635 -21.53 -43.45 -8.69
CA ASN A 635 -22.55 -44.35 -9.23
C ASN A 635 -22.30 -44.72 -10.70
N GLY A 636 -21.07 -45.11 -11.03
CA GLY A 636 -20.67 -45.51 -12.39
C GLY A 636 -20.55 -44.34 -13.39
N LYS A 637 -20.93 -43.12 -13.04
CA LYS A 637 -20.85 -41.94 -13.91
C LYS A 637 -19.67 -41.04 -13.55
N SER A 638 -19.02 -40.49 -14.56
CA SER A 638 -17.92 -39.54 -14.38
C SER A 638 -18.49 -38.15 -14.04
N VAL A 639 -18.09 -37.59 -12.86
CA VAL A 639 -18.47 -36.27 -12.41
C VAL A 639 -17.24 -35.36 -12.43
N GLU A 640 -17.35 -34.22 -13.10
CA GLU A 640 -16.28 -33.25 -13.25
C GLU A 640 -16.56 -32.01 -12.39
N LYS A 641 -15.53 -31.51 -11.71
CA LYS A 641 -15.60 -30.26 -10.92
C LYS A 641 -14.38 -29.39 -11.20
N THR A 642 -14.59 -28.13 -11.57
CA THR A 642 -13.50 -27.16 -11.60
C THR A 642 -13.07 -26.87 -10.17
N ILE A 643 -11.79 -27.09 -9.87
CA ILE A 643 -11.24 -26.99 -8.50
C ILE A 643 -10.19 -25.91 -8.35
N LYS A 644 -9.69 -25.32 -9.45
CA LYS A 644 -8.77 -24.16 -9.46
C LYS A 644 -8.67 -23.53 -10.86
#